data_d3f369d673cbf70d83eb18da3c41ab5a
#
_entry.id   d3f369d673cbf70d83eb18da3c41ab5a
#
_cell.length_a   1.000
_cell.length_b   1.000
_cell.length_c   1.000
_cell.angle_alpha   90.00
_cell.angle_beta   90.00
_cell.angle_gamma   90.00
#
_symmetry.space_group_name_H-M   'P 1'
#
loop_
_entity.id
_entity.type
_entity.pdbx_description
1 polymer ?
#
loop_
_entity_poly.entity_id
_entity_poly.type
_entity_poly.pdbx_seq_one_letter_code
_entity_poly.pdbx_strand_id
1 'polypeptide(L)'
;MEFKYIEKESEYPNEKYLLRAYGEKKGIFMGTYESIKKNSLETKKYCFVERKTEYYILSWDLDFKEDLDECYKENHEKITKHIIEKINESIDEIIINADKDYVYAESTKGLGKHIYYIFIITDIKLHLRLYDMVIKKIEKEKKYNKELIEKIIDKTVCENNGIRLFGCIKDGGYYYPVKEKSTYEINGDIEKDFDYCLLNTDAKKYNHTIKIELEDNVKEIKKEKSNKKTDENLKEIWDLLEIISKENQEYKDWMKIGMCLHTTDNSDEMKELWKEWSEIEYKWEPKYFNSIEEEIESKWKSFKEVSKPLTIGTIKKIAKETNIEKYIEWYNKYNKKLIVNLIKDFDQQTVAIYFKNKKPHNYIYKKGDWYVLMENNLWRQMYKNENSKLINDITETIKEDLIELKNNLKPEDELLKLIPTVSKKLGTSKFISGVIDYLREKYRDDSIEFDTKSNLFGFNNLVYDLETNEFRNYTKEDYITITTGYDWVEPSENEINLINKLINQIQSEKEIRDFYLDIYCSGLWGITLQNYIIYNGEGSNGKSMMDDLILKGFGNYGHVINSIVLCEQRRQGANTEIASLSRKRIVIAREPPNKENVKLSNSLLKELTGGGEISARKIYSDNEKTLLQLTLIIECNKKPLLEEEPTEADMRRIIDLLFGSKFTDEKEIINNKNIFEKNGYYVQEEFREKYKYGLMKILFEHNKNHYKNKLVIPELVKKRTLKYVESSVEILEWFNQTYEKIENYTIHNYIKISEINEELKNSEYYNSLDKKEKRKLTREKIINLFKTNPIFKNNFSEETDTYTNGEKFKAPIRISGYKKREINYD
;
A
#
# COMPACT_ATOMS: atom_id res chain seq x y z
N MET A 1 27.71 16.23 0.33
CA MET A 1 26.82 16.67 1.43
C MET A 1 27.70 16.71 2.68
N GLU A 2 27.75 17.80 3.41
CA GLU A 2 28.53 17.86 4.65
C GLU A 2 27.87 16.96 5.72
N PHE A 3 28.67 16.44 6.65
CA PHE A 3 28.20 15.66 7.79
C PHE A 3 27.30 16.52 8.68
N LYS A 4 26.01 16.18 8.76
CA LYS A 4 24.96 17.06 9.26
C LYS A 4 24.14 16.36 10.34
N TYR A 5 23.87 17.06 11.44
CA TYR A 5 22.86 16.67 12.43
C TYR A 5 21.44 16.88 11.88
N ILE A 6 20.53 15.94 12.16
CA ILE A 6 19.12 16.05 11.79
C ILE A 6 18.22 15.84 13.01
N GLU A 7 17.10 16.57 13.08
CA GLU A 7 16.21 16.54 14.23
C GLU A 7 15.26 15.32 14.20
N LYS A 8 14.81 14.92 13.00
CA LYS A 8 13.86 13.81 12.83
C LYS A 8 14.29 12.86 11.72
N GLU A 9 14.45 11.61 12.07
CA GLU A 9 14.80 10.52 11.15
C GLU A 9 13.72 10.30 10.08
N SER A 10 12.43 10.49 10.42
CA SER A 10 11.30 10.32 9.52
C SER A 10 11.27 11.28 8.34
N GLU A 11 12.02 12.38 8.37
CA GLU A 11 12.14 13.33 7.25
C GLU A 11 13.02 12.79 6.11
N TYR A 12 13.79 11.72 6.35
CA TYR A 12 14.76 11.14 5.43
C TYR A 12 14.60 9.61 5.32
N PRO A 13 13.44 9.09 4.92
CA PRO A 13 13.15 7.65 4.97
C PRO A 13 14.03 6.82 4.04
N ASN A 14 14.49 7.40 2.93
CA ASN A 14 15.28 6.74 1.90
C ASN A 14 16.78 7.11 1.93
N GLU A 15 17.23 7.82 2.97
CA GLU A 15 18.63 8.23 3.06
C GLU A 15 19.49 7.08 3.60
N LYS A 16 20.47 6.64 2.80
CA LYS A 16 21.29 5.45 3.09
C LYS A 16 22.34 5.67 4.18
N TYR A 17 22.86 6.88 4.26
CA TYR A 17 23.93 7.22 5.20
C TYR A 17 23.40 7.95 6.42
N LEU A 18 22.37 7.40 7.03
CA LEU A 18 21.80 7.88 8.27
C LEU A 18 22.38 7.10 9.45
N LEU A 19 22.95 7.83 10.41
CA LEU A 19 23.64 7.28 11.56
C LEU A 19 22.96 7.70 12.85
N ARG A 20 22.84 6.80 13.80
CA ARG A 20 22.53 7.11 15.19
C ARG A 20 23.82 7.21 15.99
N ALA A 21 24.02 8.31 16.68
CA ALA A 21 25.15 8.52 17.58
C ALA A 21 24.77 8.27 19.03
N TYR A 22 25.65 7.55 19.73
CA TYR A 22 25.55 7.27 21.15
C TYR A 22 26.80 7.83 21.87
N GLY A 23 26.73 8.02 23.17
CA GLY A 23 27.85 8.56 23.98
C GLY A 23 27.60 9.99 24.44
N GLU A 24 28.66 10.84 24.47
CA GLU A 24 28.59 12.22 24.97
C GLU A 24 27.64 13.12 24.17
N LYS A 25 27.53 12.89 22.85
CA LYS A 25 26.57 13.57 21.99
C LYS A 25 25.66 12.53 21.35
N LYS A 26 24.40 12.46 21.83
CA LYS A 26 23.36 11.64 21.25
C LYS A 26 22.68 12.41 20.14
N GLY A 27 22.31 11.71 19.06
CA GLY A 27 21.54 12.31 17.97
C GLY A 27 21.57 11.52 16.68
N ILE A 28 20.99 12.09 15.64
CA ILE A 28 20.90 11.48 14.32
C ILE A 28 21.73 12.33 13.36
N PHE A 29 22.54 11.70 12.56
CA PHE A 29 23.45 12.35 11.63
C PHE A 29 23.29 11.79 10.23
N MET A 30 23.46 12.62 9.24
CA MET A 30 23.44 12.28 7.82
C MET A 30 24.69 12.81 7.14
N GLY A 31 25.24 12.04 6.21
CA GLY A 31 26.45 12.44 5.49
C GLY A 31 26.68 11.64 4.22
N THR A 32 27.76 11.94 3.53
CA THR A 32 28.30 11.11 2.44
C THR A 32 29.17 10.00 3.01
N TYR A 33 29.41 8.95 2.23
CA TYR A 33 30.33 7.87 2.59
C TYR A 33 31.67 8.39 3.13
N GLU A 34 32.31 9.31 2.41
CA GLU A 34 33.62 9.87 2.81
C GLU A 34 33.53 10.64 4.14
N SER A 35 32.46 11.38 4.35
CA SER A 35 32.27 12.12 5.60
C SER A 35 31.98 11.19 6.78
N ILE A 36 31.28 10.10 6.57
CA ILE A 36 30.99 9.08 7.59
C ILE A 36 32.28 8.34 7.96
N LYS A 37 33.03 7.85 6.96
CA LYS A 37 34.28 7.16 7.16
C LYS A 37 35.25 8.04 7.95
N LYS A 38 35.46 9.28 7.53
CA LYS A 38 36.32 10.25 8.20
C LYS A 38 35.90 10.50 9.65
N ASN A 39 34.62 10.78 9.89
CA ASN A 39 34.14 11.03 11.26
C ASN A 39 34.18 9.80 12.15
N SER A 40 34.00 8.60 11.62
CA SER A 40 34.10 7.35 12.38
C SER A 40 35.52 7.06 12.82
N LEU A 41 36.52 7.34 11.97
CA LEU A 41 37.92 7.05 12.23
C LEU A 41 38.64 8.16 13.03
N GLU A 42 38.33 9.44 12.75
CA GLU A 42 39.04 10.58 13.33
C GLU A 42 38.43 11.10 14.64
N THR A 43 37.10 10.95 14.84
CA THR A 43 36.45 11.51 16.03
C THR A 43 36.25 10.49 17.14
N LYS A 44 36.98 10.64 18.22
CA LYS A 44 36.79 9.86 19.47
C LYS A 44 35.54 10.27 20.28
N LYS A 45 34.64 11.12 19.71
CA LYS A 45 33.51 11.73 20.42
C LYS A 45 32.17 11.03 20.15
N TYR A 46 32.08 10.22 19.10
CA TYR A 46 30.82 9.59 18.68
C TYR A 46 30.99 8.08 18.57
N CYS A 47 29.94 7.37 18.97
CA CYS A 47 29.76 5.97 18.69
C CYS A 47 28.65 5.84 17.65
N PHE A 48 29.01 5.71 16.39
CA PHE A 48 28.05 5.63 15.31
C PHE A 48 27.55 4.20 15.07
N VAL A 49 26.24 4.09 14.88
CA VAL A 49 25.54 2.89 14.44
C VAL A 49 24.76 3.25 13.19
N GLU A 50 24.99 2.54 12.10
CA GLU A 50 24.29 2.77 10.85
C GLU A 50 22.83 2.31 10.95
N ARG A 51 21.90 3.12 10.44
CA ARG A 51 20.49 2.71 10.33
C ARG A 51 20.33 1.68 9.21
N LYS A 52 19.61 0.59 9.50
CA LYS A 52 19.24 -0.38 8.48
C LYS A 52 18.24 0.21 7.51
N THR A 53 18.46 -0.04 6.23
CA THR A 53 17.47 0.14 5.16
C THR A 53 16.56 -1.08 5.09
N GLU A 54 15.61 -1.10 4.17
CA GLU A 54 14.71 -2.25 3.97
C GLU A 54 15.50 -3.54 3.75
N TYR A 55 16.59 -3.46 2.97
CA TYR A 55 17.52 -4.55 2.73
C TYR A 55 18.93 -4.13 3.16
N TYR A 56 19.63 -5.00 3.90
CA TYR A 56 20.96 -4.73 4.43
C TYR A 56 21.79 -6.01 4.49
N ILE A 57 23.09 -5.89 4.74
CA ILE A 57 23.98 -7.03 4.87
C ILE A 57 23.69 -7.79 6.16
N LEU A 58 23.58 -9.12 6.06
CA LEU A 58 23.40 -10.00 7.20
C LEU A 58 24.59 -9.85 8.16
N SER A 59 24.32 -9.47 9.40
CA SER A 59 25.34 -9.19 10.40
C SER A 59 24.90 -9.64 11.79
N TRP A 60 25.85 -10.10 12.61
CA TRP A 60 25.61 -10.61 13.95
C TRP A 60 26.49 -9.88 14.96
N ASP A 61 25.92 -9.54 16.12
CA ASP A 61 26.63 -9.02 17.28
C ASP A 61 26.62 -10.06 18.40
N LEU A 62 27.82 -10.49 18.81
CA LEU A 62 28.02 -11.45 19.89
C LEU A 62 28.73 -10.73 21.04
N ASP A 63 28.05 -10.52 22.14
CA ASP A 63 28.51 -9.74 23.27
C ASP A 63 28.61 -10.60 24.53
N PHE A 64 29.82 -10.93 24.91
CA PHE A 64 30.15 -11.66 26.14
C PHE A 64 30.30 -10.68 27.33
N LYS A 65 29.13 -10.21 27.82
CA LYS A 65 28.99 -9.19 28.85
C LYS A 65 29.61 -9.62 30.19
N GLU A 66 29.87 -8.63 31.07
CA GLU A 66 30.48 -8.86 32.39
C GLU A 66 29.60 -9.71 33.33
N ASP A 67 28.29 -9.70 33.14
CA ASP A 67 27.35 -10.49 33.94
C ASP A 67 27.18 -11.96 33.49
N LEU A 68 27.88 -12.38 32.43
CA LEU A 68 27.90 -13.78 32.02
C LEU A 68 28.79 -14.63 32.96
N ASP A 69 28.38 -15.92 33.06
CA ASP A 69 29.16 -16.93 33.78
C ASP A 69 30.60 -17.01 33.28
N GLU A 70 31.57 -17.12 34.20
CA GLU A 70 33.02 -17.14 33.89
C GLU A 70 33.38 -18.23 32.88
N CYS A 71 32.77 -19.39 33.00
CA CYS A 71 32.94 -20.49 32.05
C CYS A 71 32.62 -20.12 30.60
N TYR A 72 31.64 -19.24 30.36
CA TYR A 72 31.29 -18.76 29.02
C TYR A 72 32.32 -17.73 28.52
N LYS A 73 32.83 -16.89 29.40
CA LYS A 73 33.90 -15.91 29.07
C LYS A 73 35.19 -16.60 28.69
N GLU A 74 35.62 -17.60 29.49
CA GLU A 74 36.82 -18.39 29.21
C GLU A 74 36.72 -19.21 27.90
N ASN A 75 35.56 -19.65 27.54
CA ASN A 75 35.30 -20.43 26.33
C ASN A 75 34.74 -19.62 25.15
N HIS A 76 34.84 -18.28 25.22
CA HIS A 76 34.19 -17.40 24.21
C HIS A 76 34.55 -17.76 22.76
N GLU A 77 35.80 -18.13 22.45
CA GLU A 77 36.21 -18.52 21.09
C GLU A 77 35.53 -19.79 20.60
N LYS A 78 35.42 -20.82 21.46
CA LYS A 78 34.73 -22.08 21.14
C LYS A 78 33.23 -21.87 20.93
N ILE A 79 32.64 -21.01 21.77
CA ILE A 79 31.23 -20.67 21.69
C ILE A 79 30.97 -19.86 20.43
N THR A 80 31.76 -18.86 20.12
CA THR A 80 31.70 -18.08 18.89
C THR A 80 31.74 -18.96 17.64
N LYS A 81 32.74 -19.86 17.57
CA LYS A 81 32.85 -20.79 16.44
C LYS A 81 31.60 -21.67 16.29
N HIS A 82 31.09 -22.17 17.41
CA HIS A 82 29.90 -22.98 17.39
C HIS A 82 28.63 -22.20 16.92
N ILE A 83 28.49 -20.94 17.37
CA ILE A 83 27.42 -20.07 16.92
C ILE A 83 27.53 -19.83 15.40
N ILE A 84 28.73 -19.55 14.87
CA ILE A 84 28.95 -19.37 13.42
C ILE A 84 28.59 -20.64 12.65
N GLU A 85 28.94 -21.83 13.15
CA GLU A 85 28.50 -23.09 12.54
C GLU A 85 26.98 -23.19 12.45
N LYS A 86 26.25 -22.83 13.51
CA LYS A 86 24.79 -22.88 13.51
C LYS A 86 24.16 -21.77 12.67
N ILE A 87 24.80 -20.63 12.52
CA ILE A 87 24.41 -19.59 11.55
C ILE A 87 24.54 -20.16 10.12
N ASN A 88 25.69 -20.74 9.78
CA ASN A 88 25.94 -21.30 8.46
C ASN A 88 24.98 -22.45 8.11
N GLU A 89 24.70 -23.34 9.07
CA GLU A 89 23.68 -24.40 8.90
C GLU A 89 22.28 -23.82 8.67
N SER A 90 21.95 -22.72 9.35
CA SER A 90 20.64 -22.07 9.21
C SER A 90 20.52 -21.31 7.88
N ILE A 91 21.62 -20.73 7.40
CA ILE A 91 21.69 -20.12 6.08
C ILE A 91 21.47 -21.19 5.00
N ASP A 92 22.16 -22.35 5.10
CA ASP A 92 22.01 -23.46 4.13
C ASP A 92 20.59 -24.03 4.03
N GLU A 93 19.83 -23.97 5.12
CA GLU A 93 18.42 -24.39 5.12
C GLU A 93 17.48 -23.41 4.46
N ILE A 94 17.89 -22.15 4.30
CA ILE A 94 17.02 -21.07 3.80
C ILE A 94 17.47 -20.57 2.45
N ILE A 95 18.77 -20.54 2.18
CA ILE A 95 19.36 -19.86 1.03
C ILE A 95 20.12 -20.87 0.20
N ILE A 96 19.63 -21.14 -1.01
CA ILE A 96 20.26 -22.07 -1.95
C ILE A 96 21.52 -21.43 -2.53
N ASN A 97 22.67 -22.13 -2.43
CA ASN A 97 23.96 -21.69 -2.94
C ASN A 97 24.44 -20.35 -2.35
N ALA A 98 24.15 -20.05 -1.10
CA ALA A 98 24.63 -18.86 -0.43
C ALA A 98 26.16 -18.85 -0.31
N ASP A 99 26.77 -17.75 -0.72
CA ASP A 99 28.16 -17.46 -0.37
C ASP A 99 28.24 -17.00 1.08
N LYS A 100 28.83 -17.82 1.96
CA LYS A 100 28.88 -17.61 3.41
C LYS A 100 30.17 -17.01 3.87
N ASP A 101 30.95 -16.43 2.97
CA ASP A 101 32.15 -15.71 3.38
C ASP A 101 31.79 -14.49 4.23
N TYR A 102 32.50 -14.34 5.33
CA TYR A 102 32.25 -13.28 6.28
C TYR A 102 33.52 -12.53 6.68
N VAL A 103 33.35 -11.29 7.11
CA VAL A 103 34.35 -10.49 7.81
C VAL A 103 34.05 -10.57 9.29
N TYR A 104 35.11 -10.91 10.07
CA TYR A 104 35.06 -11.04 11.51
C TYR A 104 35.74 -9.86 12.14
N ALA A 105 35.13 -9.24 13.14
CA ALA A 105 35.71 -8.12 13.87
C ALA A 105 35.64 -8.34 15.38
N GLU A 106 36.65 -7.84 16.09
CA GLU A 106 36.78 -7.92 17.54
C GLU A 106 36.79 -6.55 18.20
N SER A 107 36.34 -6.49 19.45
CA SER A 107 36.42 -5.32 20.28
C SER A 107 37.84 -5.23 20.91
N THR A 108 38.42 -4.05 20.89
CA THR A 108 39.70 -3.76 21.59
C THR A 108 39.55 -3.78 23.11
N LYS A 109 38.34 -3.74 23.63
CA LYS A 109 38.03 -3.75 25.06
C LYS A 109 36.89 -4.70 25.32
N GLY A 110 37.21 -5.88 25.86
CA GLY A 110 36.22 -6.91 26.13
C GLY A 110 36.13 -7.99 25.04
N LEU A 111 35.16 -8.85 25.15
CA LEU A 111 35.02 -10.06 24.33
C LEU A 111 33.94 -9.94 23.22
N GLY A 112 33.50 -8.73 22.86
CA GLY A 112 32.50 -8.50 21.81
C GLY A 112 33.00 -8.86 20.42
N LYS A 113 32.16 -9.46 19.60
CA LYS A 113 32.44 -9.90 18.23
C LYS A 113 31.38 -9.44 17.28
N HIS A 114 31.76 -8.92 16.11
CA HIS A 114 30.84 -8.68 14.99
C HIS A 114 31.17 -9.60 13.82
N ILE A 115 30.13 -10.10 13.14
CA ILE A 115 30.27 -10.98 11.99
C ILE A 115 29.41 -10.43 10.86
N TYR A 116 30.00 -10.17 9.69
CA TYR A 116 29.36 -9.57 8.54
C TYR A 116 29.42 -10.55 7.37
N TYR A 117 28.30 -11.14 6.98
CA TYR A 117 28.17 -11.99 5.79
C TYR A 117 28.01 -11.12 4.56
N ILE A 118 29.11 -10.71 3.99
CA ILE A 118 29.20 -9.61 3.01
C ILE A 118 28.50 -9.88 1.67
N PHE A 119 28.18 -11.12 1.36
CA PHE A 119 27.46 -11.52 0.16
C PHE A 119 25.99 -11.86 0.43
N ILE A 120 25.54 -11.81 1.67
CA ILE A 120 24.15 -12.12 2.04
C ILE A 120 23.42 -10.85 2.40
N ILE A 121 22.40 -10.54 1.57
CA ILE A 121 21.47 -9.43 1.83
C ILE A 121 20.24 -9.99 2.53
N THR A 122 19.80 -9.30 3.58
CA THR A 122 18.67 -9.71 4.41
C THR A 122 17.72 -8.55 4.68
N ASP A 123 16.51 -8.86 5.12
CA ASP A 123 15.59 -7.95 5.78
C ASP A 123 15.41 -8.32 7.26
N ILE A 124 14.65 -7.52 7.99
CA ILE A 124 14.38 -7.78 9.42
C ILE A 124 13.70 -9.13 9.63
N LYS A 125 12.79 -9.53 8.73
CA LYS A 125 12.03 -10.78 8.88
C LYS A 125 12.91 -12.02 8.70
N LEU A 126 13.74 -12.02 7.67
CA LEU A 126 14.69 -13.11 7.42
C LEU A 126 15.75 -13.17 8.52
N HIS A 127 16.27 -12.03 8.97
CA HIS A 127 17.27 -11.96 10.03
C HIS A 127 16.74 -12.53 11.36
N LEU A 128 15.56 -12.10 11.80
CA LEU A 128 14.90 -12.65 13.00
C LEU A 128 14.66 -14.14 12.91
N ARG A 129 14.34 -14.61 11.73
CA ARG A 129 14.12 -16.02 11.50
C ARG A 129 15.40 -16.83 11.60
N LEU A 130 16.49 -16.36 11.00
CA LEU A 130 17.80 -16.97 11.17
C LEU A 130 18.19 -17.02 12.65
N TYR A 131 17.94 -15.93 13.39
CA TYR A 131 18.11 -15.89 14.84
C TYR A 131 17.37 -17.02 15.55
N ASP A 132 16.06 -17.14 15.32
CA ASP A 132 15.23 -18.18 15.95
C ASP A 132 15.69 -19.60 15.60
N MET A 133 16.16 -19.83 14.37
CA MET A 133 16.71 -21.12 13.93
C MET A 133 18.02 -21.44 14.63
N VAL A 134 18.92 -20.49 14.70
CA VAL A 134 20.21 -20.65 15.41
C VAL A 134 19.97 -21.02 16.87
N ILE A 135 19.12 -20.27 17.57
CA ILE A 135 18.78 -20.57 18.98
C ILE A 135 18.18 -21.97 19.13
N LYS A 136 17.25 -22.36 18.27
CA LYS A 136 16.63 -23.71 18.29
C LYS A 136 17.64 -24.85 18.04
N LYS A 137 18.60 -24.65 17.11
CA LYS A 137 19.66 -25.63 16.84
C LYS A 137 20.56 -25.82 18.05
N ILE A 138 21.01 -24.72 18.67
CA ILE A 138 21.85 -24.75 19.88
C ILE A 138 21.09 -25.41 21.07
N GLU A 139 19.82 -25.05 21.24
CA GLU A 139 18.96 -25.65 22.28
C GLU A 139 18.79 -27.18 22.11
N LYS A 140 18.63 -27.64 20.87
CA LYS A 140 18.46 -29.07 20.53
C LYS A 140 19.69 -29.90 20.91
N GLU A 141 20.87 -29.34 20.78
CA GLU A 141 22.13 -30.03 21.11
C GLU A 141 22.38 -30.15 22.62
N LYS A 142 21.69 -29.32 23.44
CA LYS A 142 21.84 -29.27 24.92
C LYS A 142 23.30 -29.06 25.41
N LYS A 143 24.13 -28.51 24.55
CA LYS A 143 25.55 -28.27 24.85
C LYS A 143 25.79 -26.99 25.68
N TYR A 144 24.92 -25.99 25.43
CA TYR A 144 24.94 -24.70 26.13
C TYR A 144 23.58 -24.34 26.66
N ASN A 145 23.52 -23.53 27.72
CA ASN A 145 22.26 -23.00 28.24
C ASN A 145 21.68 -21.98 27.27
N LYS A 146 20.42 -22.19 26.87
CA LYS A 146 19.70 -21.34 25.95
C LYS A 146 19.68 -19.87 26.38
N GLU A 147 19.29 -19.62 27.63
CA GLU A 147 19.15 -18.26 28.18
C GLU A 147 20.49 -17.49 28.16
N LEU A 148 21.60 -18.20 28.34
CA LEU A 148 22.94 -17.59 28.28
C LEU A 148 23.36 -17.32 26.83
N ILE A 149 23.02 -18.20 25.87
CA ILE A 149 23.27 -17.95 24.46
C ILE A 149 22.41 -16.78 23.94
N GLU A 150 21.15 -16.67 24.35
CA GLU A 150 20.29 -15.53 24.02
C GLU A 150 20.79 -14.20 24.61
N LYS A 151 21.58 -14.23 25.68
CA LYS A 151 22.28 -13.05 26.17
C LYS A 151 23.56 -12.71 25.38
N ILE A 152 24.24 -13.70 24.79
CA ILE A 152 25.42 -13.53 23.95
C ILE A 152 25.04 -12.97 22.58
N ILE A 153 24.04 -13.49 21.94
CA ILE A 153 23.58 -13.04 20.62
C ILE A 153 22.62 -11.87 20.79
N ASP A 154 23.06 -10.66 20.41
CA ASP A 154 22.20 -9.47 20.53
C ASP A 154 21.05 -9.50 19.54
N LYS A 155 19.86 -9.92 19.99
CA LYS A 155 18.64 -9.96 19.20
C LYS A 155 18.24 -8.59 18.66
N THR A 156 18.56 -7.52 19.36
CA THR A 156 18.16 -6.18 18.93
C THR A 156 18.82 -5.76 17.62
N VAL A 157 20.00 -6.34 17.32
CA VAL A 157 20.67 -6.19 16.01
C VAL A 157 19.86 -6.90 14.91
N CYS A 158 19.20 -8.02 15.20
CA CYS A 158 18.33 -8.69 14.24
C CYS A 158 17.01 -7.92 13.99
N GLU A 159 16.58 -7.09 14.92
CA GLU A 159 15.37 -6.27 14.84
C GLU A 159 15.64 -4.93 14.13
N ASN A 160 15.74 -3.85 14.90
CA ASN A 160 15.79 -2.48 14.38
C ASN A 160 17.14 -1.77 14.58
N ASN A 161 18.03 -2.33 15.42
CA ASN A 161 19.31 -1.73 15.67
C ASN A 161 20.33 -2.13 14.60
N GLY A 162 21.15 -1.18 14.19
CA GLY A 162 22.32 -1.46 13.39
C GLY A 162 23.50 -1.91 14.25
N ILE A 163 24.57 -2.23 13.59
CA ILE A 163 25.88 -2.59 14.19
C ILE A 163 26.79 -1.36 14.25
N ARG A 164 27.66 -1.31 15.25
CA ARG A 164 28.62 -0.23 15.41
C ARG A 164 29.69 -0.27 14.32
N LEU A 165 29.97 0.89 13.74
CA LEU A 165 30.99 1.03 12.70
C LEU A 165 32.41 0.82 13.25
N PHE A 166 33.30 0.37 12.38
CA PHE A 166 34.74 0.21 12.74
C PHE A 166 35.36 1.52 13.21
N GLY A 167 36.22 1.44 14.18
CA GLY A 167 36.91 2.59 14.75
C GLY A 167 36.06 3.48 15.67
N CYS A 168 34.76 3.34 15.72
CA CYS A 168 33.88 4.12 16.58
C CYS A 168 34.04 3.71 18.05
N ILE A 169 34.44 4.67 18.91
CA ILE A 169 34.74 4.43 20.31
C ILE A 169 33.50 4.50 21.18
N LYS A 170 33.25 3.46 21.98
CA LYS A 170 32.30 3.44 23.07
C LYS A 170 32.98 2.88 24.33
N ASP A 171 32.89 3.58 25.44
CA ASP A 171 33.50 3.18 26.73
C ASP A 171 35.01 2.85 26.66
N GLY A 172 35.69 3.52 25.71
CA GLY A 172 37.15 3.36 25.48
C GLY A 172 37.52 2.20 24.57
N GLY A 173 36.56 1.44 24.02
CA GLY A 173 36.77 0.34 23.06
C GLY A 173 36.19 0.60 21.69
N TYR A 174 36.76 0.00 20.65
CA TYR A 174 36.27 0.01 19.28
C TYR A 174 36.42 -1.35 18.62
N TYR A 175 35.67 -1.60 17.52
CA TYR A 175 35.81 -2.82 16.74
C TYR A 175 36.79 -2.66 15.59
N TYR A 176 37.55 -3.69 15.31
CA TYR A 176 38.51 -3.77 14.22
C TYR A 176 38.40 -5.13 13.50
N PRO A 177 38.65 -5.19 12.18
CA PRO A 177 38.62 -6.43 11.42
C PRO A 177 39.81 -7.33 11.73
N VAL A 178 39.56 -8.64 11.84
CA VAL A 178 40.60 -9.65 12.17
C VAL A 178 40.77 -10.57 10.96
N LYS A 179 41.90 -10.42 10.27
CA LYS A 179 42.19 -11.14 9.02
C LYS A 179 42.20 -12.66 9.21
N GLU A 180 42.86 -13.14 10.27
CA GLU A 180 43.04 -14.57 10.53
C GLU A 180 41.75 -15.31 10.92
N LYS A 181 40.71 -14.55 11.32
CA LYS A 181 39.40 -15.10 11.71
C LYS A 181 38.31 -14.87 10.66
N SER A 182 38.58 -14.07 9.64
CA SER A 182 37.69 -13.83 8.51
C SER A 182 37.84 -14.94 7.48
N THR A 183 36.74 -15.37 6.86
CA THR A 183 36.77 -16.30 5.71
C THR A 183 37.00 -15.55 4.42
N TYR A 184 36.55 -14.29 4.36
CA TYR A 184 36.81 -13.41 3.21
C TYR A 184 38.20 -12.76 3.35
N GLU A 185 38.90 -12.59 2.22
CA GLU A 185 40.24 -11.99 2.23
C GLU A 185 40.21 -10.49 2.47
N ILE A 186 40.72 -10.05 3.61
CA ILE A 186 40.77 -8.65 4.03
C ILE A 186 42.19 -8.22 4.37
N ASN A 187 42.41 -6.91 4.56
CA ASN A 187 43.74 -6.38 4.97
C ASN A 187 44.00 -6.54 6.46
N GLY A 188 42.95 -6.56 7.32
CA GLY A 188 43.05 -6.48 8.78
C GLY A 188 43.35 -5.06 9.29
N ASP A 189 43.05 -4.05 8.46
CA ASP A 189 43.27 -2.63 8.73
C ASP A 189 41.93 -1.89 8.72
N ILE A 190 41.65 -1.10 9.78
CA ILE A 190 40.37 -0.44 9.97
C ILE A 190 40.03 0.51 8.81
N GLU A 191 41.01 1.25 8.32
CA GLU A 191 40.75 2.24 7.27
C GLU A 191 40.52 1.59 5.90
N LYS A 192 41.28 0.54 5.59
CA LYS A 192 41.18 -0.18 4.30
C LYS A 192 39.95 -1.06 4.24
N ASP A 193 39.55 -1.64 5.37
CA ASP A 193 38.46 -2.60 5.48
C ASP A 193 37.15 -1.95 6.01
N PHE A 194 37.09 -0.61 6.08
CA PHE A 194 35.97 0.12 6.66
C PHE A 194 34.63 -0.21 5.94
N ASP A 195 34.68 -0.46 4.65
CA ASP A 195 33.49 -0.75 3.85
C ASP A 195 32.73 -1.99 4.31
N TYR A 196 33.44 -2.95 4.94
CA TYR A 196 32.83 -4.20 5.40
C TYR A 196 31.95 -4.06 6.65
N CYS A 197 32.04 -2.97 7.39
CA CYS A 197 31.14 -2.72 8.51
C CYS A 197 29.87 -1.96 8.15
N LEU A 198 29.74 -1.50 6.91
CA LEU A 198 28.55 -0.83 6.42
C LEU A 198 27.45 -1.84 6.04
N LEU A 199 26.24 -1.60 6.51
CA LEU A 199 25.09 -2.50 6.31
C LEU A 199 24.36 -2.24 5.00
N ASN A 200 24.33 -0.99 4.53
CA ASN A 200 23.56 -0.61 3.37
C ASN A 200 24.26 -0.98 2.07
N THR A 201 23.58 -1.70 1.22
CA THR A 201 24.12 -2.41 0.05
C THR A 201 24.76 -1.54 -1.02
N ASP A 202 24.34 -0.27 -1.16
CA ASP A 202 24.89 0.62 -2.20
C ASP A 202 26.24 1.25 -1.81
N ALA A 203 26.66 1.11 -0.58
CA ALA A 203 27.98 1.55 -0.11
C ALA A 203 29.12 0.69 -0.69
N LYS A 204 28.79 -0.45 -1.33
CA LYS A 204 29.78 -1.47 -1.68
C LYS A 204 29.96 -1.64 -3.17
N LYS A 205 31.21 -1.65 -3.60
CA LYS A 205 31.63 -1.93 -4.99
C LYS A 205 31.70 -3.43 -5.31
N TYR A 206 30.82 -4.26 -4.76
CA TYR A 206 30.86 -5.69 -4.99
C TYR A 206 29.92 -6.10 -6.13
N ASN A 207 30.48 -6.70 -7.19
CA ASN A 207 29.76 -7.12 -8.38
C ASN A 207 28.98 -8.44 -8.23
N HIS A 208 28.95 -9.04 -7.04
CA HIS A 208 28.37 -10.36 -6.80
C HIS A 208 27.40 -10.38 -5.62
N THR A 209 26.48 -9.43 -5.59
CA THR A 209 25.40 -9.46 -4.62
C THR A 209 24.35 -10.46 -5.06
N ILE A 210 24.23 -11.57 -4.35
CA ILE A 210 23.08 -12.45 -4.50
C ILE A 210 21.89 -11.68 -3.93
N LYS A 211 21.05 -11.15 -4.81
CA LYS A 211 19.73 -10.62 -4.42
C LYS A 211 18.88 -11.85 -4.11
N ILE A 212 18.70 -12.12 -2.84
CA ILE A 212 17.75 -13.14 -2.40
C ILE A 212 16.37 -12.59 -2.75
N GLU A 213 15.67 -13.24 -3.66
CA GLU A 213 14.24 -12.99 -3.87
C GLU A 213 13.51 -13.51 -2.63
N LEU A 214 13.29 -12.61 -1.68
CA LEU A 214 12.72 -12.89 -0.37
C LEU A 214 11.28 -13.40 -0.46
N GLU A 215 10.58 -13.12 -1.57
CA GLU A 215 9.20 -13.56 -1.76
C GLU A 215 9.09 -15.08 -1.94
N ASP A 216 10.01 -15.72 -2.64
CA ASP A 216 9.94 -17.18 -2.87
C ASP A 216 10.41 -17.97 -1.64
N ASN A 217 11.44 -17.52 -0.94
CA ASN A 217 11.95 -18.21 0.24
C ASN A 217 11.08 -18.00 1.50
N VAL A 218 10.38 -16.86 1.63
CA VAL A 218 9.37 -16.65 2.68
C VAL A 218 8.10 -17.48 2.40
N LYS A 219 7.80 -17.75 1.12
CA LYS A 219 6.76 -18.70 0.73
C LYS A 219 7.15 -20.12 1.10
N GLU A 220 8.40 -20.54 0.89
CA GLU A 220 8.86 -21.89 1.25
C GLU A 220 8.82 -22.16 2.76
N ILE A 221 9.00 -21.16 3.58
CA ILE A 221 9.04 -21.37 5.01
C ILE A 221 7.70 -21.13 5.71
N LYS A 222 6.83 -20.28 5.19
CA LYS A 222 5.39 -20.40 5.46
C LYS A 222 4.86 -21.73 4.91
N LYS A 223 5.44 -22.25 3.83
CA LYS A 223 5.24 -23.59 3.31
C LYS A 223 5.70 -24.66 4.31
N GLU A 224 6.74 -24.57 5.12
CA GLU A 224 7.05 -25.65 6.07
C GLU A 224 6.06 -25.81 7.24
N LYS A 225 5.38 -24.73 7.65
CA LYS A 225 4.18 -24.88 8.52
C LYS A 225 2.86 -25.03 7.76
N SER A 226 2.73 -24.49 6.54
CA SER A 226 1.62 -24.76 5.64
C SER A 226 1.90 -25.93 4.70
N ASN A 227 3.15 -26.21 4.31
CA ASN A 227 3.52 -27.32 3.45
C ASN A 227 3.43 -28.68 4.13
N LYS A 228 3.54 -28.83 5.45
CA LYS A 228 3.02 -30.06 6.05
C LYS A 228 1.51 -30.25 5.84
N LYS A 229 0.74 -29.16 5.77
CA LYS A 229 -0.70 -29.21 5.44
C LYS A 229 -0.96 -29.21 3.94
N THR A 230 -0.14 -28.52 3.13
CA THR A 230 -0.24 -28.51 1.67
C THR A 230 0.25 -29.81 1.08
N ASP A 231 1.34 -30.38 1.57
CA ASP A 231 1.80 -31.73 1.23
C ASP A 231 0.81 -32.81 1.68
N GLU A 232 0.17 -32.68 2.84
CA GLU A 232 -0.88 -33.58 3.28
C GLU A 232 -2.15 -33.46 2.41
N ASN A 233 -2.53 -32.27 1.99
CA ASN A 233 -3.69 -32.05 1.11
C ASN A 233 -3.41 -32.52 -0.33
N LEU A 234 -2.25 -32.21 -0.90
CA LEU A 234 -1.86 -32.72 -2.23
C LEU A 234 -1.74 -34.23 -2.22
N LYS A 235 -1.20 -34.80 -1.13
CA LYS A 235 -1.12 -36.25 -0.95
C LYS A 235 -2.50 -36.89 -0.79
N GLU A 236 -3.42 -36.25 -0.08
CA GLU A 236 -4.81 -36.72 0.03
C GLU A 236 -5.49 -36.76 -1.34
N ILE A 237 -5.29 -35.71 -2.16
CA ILE A 237 -5.85 -35.62 -3.51
C ILE A 237 -5.15 -36.62 -4.44
N TRP A 238 -3.83 -36.77 -4.35
CA TRP A 238 -3.07 -37.75 -5.12
C TRP A 238 -3.55 -39.18 -4.85
N ASP A 239 -3.61 -39.57 -3.57
CA ASP A 239 -4.08 -40.90 -3.18
C ASP A 239 -5.54 -41.16 -3.65
N LEU A 240 -6.35 -40.12 -3.78
CA LEU A 240 -7.70 -40.21 -4.35
C LEU A 240 -7.67 -40.40 -5.88
N LEU A 241 -6.76 -39.71 -6.57
CA LEU A 241 -6.58 -39.82 -8.02
C LEU A 241 -5.99 -41.19 -8.44
N GLU A 242 -5.12 -41.78 -7.62
CA GLU A 242 -4.58 -43.12 -7.83
C GLU A 242 -5.67 -44.21 -7.92
N ILE A 243 -6.83 -43.97 -7.35
CA ILE A 243 -7.98 -44.89 -7.44
C ILE A 243 -8.60 -44.87 -8.83
N ILE A 244 -8.43 -43.77 -9.57
CA ILE A 244 -9.06 -43.55 -10.87
C ILE A 244 -8.15 -43.99 -11.98
N SER A 245 -8.51 -45.05 -12.72
CA SER A 245 -7.75 -45.58 -13.86
C SER A 245 -8.44 -45.29 -15.17
N LYS A 246 -7.70 -45.43 -16.31
CA LYS A 246 -8.20 -45.20 -17.67
C LYS A 246 -9.19 -46.27 -18.14
N GLU A 247 -9.23 -47.45 -17.51
CA GLU A 247 -9.88 -48.64 -18.05
C GLU A 247 -11.39 -48.49 -18.30
N ASN A 248 -12.04 -47.51 -17.66
CA ASN A 248 -13.47 -47.29 -17.81
C ASN A 248 -13.85 -45.78 -18.03
N GLN A 249 -12.90 -44.97 -18.51
CA GLN A 249 -13.10 -43.52 -18.52
C GLN A 249 -12.75 -42.92 -19.89
N GLU A 250 -13.59 -42.00 -20.36
CA GLU A 250 -13.43 -41.28 -21.61
C GLU A 250 -12.74 -39.91 -21.39
N TYR A 251 -12.33 -39.29 -22.52
CA TYR A 251 -11.76 -37.93 -22.54
C TYR A 251 -12.53 -36.91 -21.69
N LYS A 252 -13.87 -36.98 -21.73
CA LYS A 252 -14.73 -36.05 -20.95
C LYS A 252 -14.52 -36.21 -19.43
N ASP A 253 -14.16 -37.39 -18.95
CA ASP A 253 -13.94 -37.63 -17.52
C ASP A 253 -12.56 -37.15 -17.08
N TRP A 254 -11.54 -37.32 -17.92
CA TRP A 254 -10.22 -36.70 -17.74
C TRP A 254 -10.34 -35.16 -17.67
N MET A 255 -11.11 -34.54 -18.57
CA MET A 255 -11.39 -33.10 -18.54
C MET A 255 -12.14 -32.66 -17.28
N LYS A 256 -13.12 -33.45 -16.80
CA LYS A 256 -13.84 -33.16 -15.55
C LYS A 256 -12.90 -33.15 -14.36
N ILE A 257 -11.95 -34.09 -14.29
CA ILE A 257 -10.97 -34.15 -13.21
C ILE A 257 -10.09 -32.91 -13.24
N GLY A 258 -9.54 -32.52 -14.40
CA GLY A 258 -8.80 -31.26 -14.55
C GLY A 258 -9.61 -30.04 -14.09
N MET A 259 -10.88 -29.94 -14.51
CA MET A 259 -11.77 -28.87 -14.06
C MET A 259 -12.01 -28.89 -12.54
N CYS A 260 -12.15 -30.07 -11.94
CA CYS A 260 -12.33 -30.18 -10.47
C CYS A 260 -11.08 -29.70 -9.72
N LEU A 261 -9.90 -30.09 -10.19
CA LEU A 261 -8.62 -29.68 -9.60
C LEU A 261 -8.42 -28.17 -9.74
N HIS A 262 -8.63 -27.64 -10.94
CA HIS A 262 -8.58 -26.20 -11.20
C HIS A 262 -9.56 -25.40 -10.35
N THR A 263 -10.78 -25.88 -10.15
CA THR A 263 -11.79 -25.24 -9.30
C THR A 263 -11.44 -25.35 -7.81
N THR A 264 -10.78 -26.42 -7.40
CA THR A 264 -10.38 -26.64 -6.01
C THR A 264 -9.24 -25.72 -5.61
N ASP A 265 -8.23 -25.60 -6.48
CA ASP A 265 -7.11 -24.68 -6.33
C ASP A 265 -6.47 -24.48 -7.72
N ASN A 266 -6.45 -23.23 -8.20
CA ASN A 266 -5.86 -22.86 -9.49
C ASN A 266 -4.34 -22.61 -9.38
N SER A 267 -3.65 -23.34 -8.52
CA SER A 267 -2.21 -23.24 -8.32
C SER A 267 -1.43 -24.08 -9.36
N ASP A 268 -0.15 -23.74 -9.57
CA ASP A 268 0.74 -24.50 -10.43
C ASP A 268 0.99 -25.90 -9.86
N GLU A 269 1.00 -26.05 -8.53
CA GLU A 269 1.13 -27.35 -7.85
C GLU A 269 -0.05 -28.27 -8.18
N MET A 270 -1.26 -27.76 -8.25
CA MET A 270 -2.45 -28.53 -8.59
C MET A 270 -2.47 -28.90 -10.08
N LYS A 271 -1.97 -28.00 -10.94
CA LYS A 271 -1.78 -28.29 -12.38
C LYS A 271 -0.74 -29.37 -12.61
N GLU A 272 0.38 -29.31 -11.89
CA GLU A 272 1.43 -30.34 -11.96
C GLU A 272 0.92 -31.69 -11.45
N LEU A 273 0.13 -31.70 -10.37
CA LEU A 273 -0.55 -32.88 -9.87
C LEU A 273 -1.42 -33.54 -10.96
N TRP A 274 -2.19 -32.73 -11.73
CA TRP A 274 -3.00 -33.25 -12.84
C TRP A 274 -2.12 -33.82 -13.94
N LYS A 275 -0.99 -33.19 -14.25
CA LYS A 275 -0.02 -33.63 -15.24
C LYS A 275 0.59 -34.99 -14.83
N GLU A 276 1.16 -35.08 -13.63
CA GLU A 276 1.76 -36.28 -13.10
C GLU A 276 0.76 -37.46 -13.08
N TRP A 277 -0.45 -37.23 -12.59
CA TRP A 277 -1.50 -38.23 -12.59
C TRP A 277 -1.88 -38.66 -14.02
N SER A 278 -1.96 -37.72 -14.94
CA SER A 278 -2.28 -38.02 -16.35
C SER A 278 -1.22 -38.87 -17.04
N GLU A 279 0.04 -38.66 -16.71
CA GLU A 279 1.18 -39.39 -17.26
C GLU A 279 1.34 -40.79 -16.63
N ILE A 280 1.31 -40.87 -15.30
CA ILE A 280 1.68 -42.06 -14.52
C ILE A 280 0.48 -43.01 -14.37
N GLU A 281 -0.62 -42.52 -13.79
CA GLU A 281 -1.74 -43.36 -13.40
C GLU A 281 -2.78 -43.48 -14.50
N TYR A 282 -3.12 -42.37 -15.15
CA TYR A 282 -4.14 -42.38 -16.21
C TYR A 282 -3.57 -42.78 -17.58
N LYS A 283 -2.28 -42.65 -17.81
CA LYS A 283 -1.56 -42.96 -19.06
C LYS A 283 -2.24 -42.35 -20.29
N TRP A 284 -2.48 -41.04 -20.20
CA TRP A 284 -3.15 -40.28 -21.24
C TRP A 284 -2.25 -40.09 -22.46
N GLU A 285 -2.81 -40.26 -23.65
CA GLU A 285 -2.13 -40.02 -24.93
C GLU A 285 -2.73 -38.78 -25.60
N PRO A 286 -1.95 -37.73 -25.88
CA PRO A 286 -2.47 -36.52 -26.50
C PRO A 286 -2.88 -36.79 -27.96
N LYS A 287 -4.08 -36.28 -28.36
CA LYS A 287 -4.58 -36.49 -29.72
C LYS A 287 -4.31 -35.31 -30.66
N TYR A 288 -4.19 -34.11 -30.15
CA TYR A 288 -4.10 -32.87 -30.93
C TYR A 288 -2.93 -31.98 -30.54
N PHE A 289 -2.08 -32.43 -29.65
CA PHE A 289 -0.92 -31.68 -29.12
C PHE A 289 0.32 -32.58 -29.25
N ASN A 290 1.50 -31.96 -29.30
CA ASN A 290 2.76 -32.71 -29.43
C ASN A 290 3.19 -33.39 -28.12
N SER A 291 2.69 -32.90 -26.99
CA SER A 291 2.93 -33.45 -25.65
C SER A 291 1.71 -33.32 -24.76
N ILE A 292 1.68 -34.12 -23.69
CA ILE A 292 0.65 -34.03 -22.65
C ILE A 292 0.72 -32.69 -21.90
N GLU A 293 1.92 -32.16 -21.74
CA GLU A 293 2.20 -30.90 -21.11
C GLU A 293 1.59 -29.72 -21.89
N GLU A 294 1.74 -29.69 -23.21
CA GLU A 294 1.08 -28.69 -24.06
C GLU A 294 -0.45 -28.80 -24.00
N GLU A 295 -1.00 -30.01 -23.96
CA GLU A 295 -2.44 -30.19 -23.83
C GLU A 295 -2.97 -29.72 -22.49
N ILE A 296 -2.32 -30.08 -21.38
CA ILE A 296 -2.69 -29.67 -20.03
C ILE A 296 -2.60 -28.16 -19.89
N GLU A 297 -1.50 -27.54 -20.32
CA GLU A 297 -1.34 -26.07 -20.24
C GLU A 297 -2.44 -25.34 -21.01
N SER A 298 -2.75 -25.80 -22.24
CA SER A 298 -3.83 -25.26 -23.06
C SER A 298 -5.20 -25.43 -22.41
N LYS A 299 -5.48 -26.61 -21.83
CA LYS A 299 -6.79 -26.88 -21.20
C LYS A 299 -6.93 -26.15 -19.90
N TRP A 300 -5.89 -26.11 -19.04
CA TRP A 300 -5.89 -25.40 -17.78
C TRP A 300 -6.23 -23.91 -17.97
N LYS A 301 -5.61 -23.26 -18.96
CA LYS A 301 -5.93 -21.87 -19.35
C LYS A 301 -7.35 -21.69 -19.92
N SER A 302 -7.92 -22.74 -20.49
CA SER A 302 -9.25 -22.70 -21.11
C SER A 302 -10.39 -22.93 -20.12
N PHE A 303 -10.11 -23.38 -18.91
CA PHE A 303 -11.14 -23.62 -17.90
C PHE A 303 -11.71 -22.28 -17.45
N LYS A 304 -13.02 -22.11 -17.69
CA LYS A 304 -13.77 -20.91 -17.29
C LYS A 304 -14.61 -21.23 -16.07
N GLU A 305 -14.82 -20.22 -15.23
CA GLU A 305 -15.81 -20.30 -14.16
C GLU A 305 -17.21 -20.60 -14.72
N VAL A 306 -17.83 -21.64 -14.20
CA VAL A 306 -19.20 -22.02 -14.55
C VAL A 306 -20.12 -21.81 -13.36
N SER A 307 -21.39 -21.51 -13.62
CA SER A 307 -22.42 -21.27 -12.59
C SER A 307 -22.65 -22.43 -11.60
N LYS A 308 -22.18 -23.64 -11.95
CA LYS A 308 -22.11 -24.82 -11.06
C LYS A 308 -20.75 -25.47 -11.24
N PRO A 309 -19.75 -25.08 -10.42
CA PRO A 309 -18.40 -25.61 -10.54
C PRO A 309 -18.35 -27.09 -10.15
N LEU A 310 -17.56 -27.85 -10.90
CA LEU A 310 -17.18 -29.20 -10.52
C LEU A 310 -16.19 -29.13 -9.37
N THR A 311 -16.38 -29.92 -8.32
CA THR A 311 -15.58 -29.86 -7.10
C THR A 311 -14.89 -31.19 -6.82
N ILE A 312 -14.04 -31.21 -5.79
CA ILE A 312 -13.42 -32.47 -5.29
C ILE A 312 -14.46 -33.57 -5.00
N GLY A 313 -15.70 -33.19 -4.72
CA GLY A 313 -16.81 -34.12 -4.58
C GLY A 313 -17.09 -34.94 -5.85
N THR A 314 -16.86 -34.36 -7.03
CA THR A 314 -16.95 -35.07 -8.30
C THR A 314 -15.82 -36.10 -8.46
N ILE A 315 -14.58 -35.77 -8.05
CA ILE A 315 -13.45 -36.72 -8.06
C ILE A 315 -13.73 -37.86 -7.07
N LYS A 316 -14.22 -37.58 -5.87
CA LYS A 316 -14.65 -38.59 -4.89
C LYS A 316 -15.70 -39.54 -5.45
N LYS A 317 -16.69 -38.98 -6.17
CA LYS A 317 -17.72 -39.80 -6.83
C LYS A 317 -17.10 -40.72 -7.88
N ILE A 318 -16.27 -40.19 -8.77
CA ILE A 318 -15.58 -40.97 -9.81
C ILE A 318 -14.70 -42.08 -9.19
N ALA A 319 -13.88 -41.74 -8.19
CA ALA A 319 -13.05 -42.71 -7.49
C ALA A 319 -13.87 -43.83 -6.82
N LYS A 320 -15.01 -43.48 -6.21
CA LYS A 320 -15.92 -44.46 -5.61
C LYS A 320 -16.58 -45.37 -6.66
N GLU A 321 -16.95 -44.84 -7.83
CA GLU A 321 -17.52 -45.61 -8.94
C GLU A 321 -16.46 -46.47 -9.62
N THR A 322 -15.19 -46.07 -9.65
CA THR A 322 -14.07 -46.82 -10.23
C THR A 322 -13.65 -48.00 -9.34
N ASN A 323 -13.42 -47.76 -8.05
CA ASN A 323 -13.03 -48.79 -7.11
C ASN A 323 -13.48 -48.47 -5.68
N ILE A 324 -14.59 -49.09 -5.28
CA ILE A 324 -15.24 -48.84 -3.98
C ILE A 324 -14.35 -49.25 -2.79
N GLU A 325 -13.56 -50.35 -2.91
CA GLU A 325 -12.73 -50.86 -1.84
C GLU A 325 -11.56 -49.91 -1.56
N LYS A 326 -10.82 -49.50 -2.59
CA LYS A 326 -9.74 -48.52 -2.46
C LYS A 326 -10.26 -47.14 -2.00
N TYR A 327 -11.44 -46.74 -2.46
CA TYR A 327 -12.08 -45.50 -1.96
C TYR A 327 -12.40 -45.56 -0.47
N ILE A 328 -12.88 -46.68 0.04
CA ILE A 328 -13.14 -46.87 1.48
C ILE A 328 -11.82 -46.81 2.27
N GLU A 329 -10.72 -47.40 1.76
CA GLU A 329 -9.40 -47.31 2.39
C GLU A 329 -8.91 -45.88 2.46
N TRP A 330 -8.99 -45.14 1.35
CA TRP A 330 -8.66 -43.71 1.27
C TRP A 330 -9.52 -42.89 2.26
N TYR A 331 -10.86 -43.10 2.24
CA TYR A 331 -11.77 -42.42 3.14
C TYR A 331 -11.44 -42.66 4.62
N ASN A 332 -11.15 -43.91 5.00
CA ASN A 332 -10.75 -44.27 6.35
C ASN A 332 -9.42 -43.61 6.73
N LYS A 333 -8.48 -43.48 5.79
CA LYS A 333 -7.18 -42.88 6.03
C LYS A 333 -7.28 -41.39 6.34
N TYR A 334 -8.05 -40.65 5.53
CA TYR A 334 -8.02 -39.18 5.56
C TYR A 334 -9.21 -38.52 6.27
N ASN A 335 -10.41 -39.03 6.13
CA ASN A 335 -11.63 -38.38 6.61
C ASN A 335 -12.25 -39.02 7.84
N LYS A 336 -12.23 -40.33 7.95
CA LYS A 336 -12.94 -41.04 9.03
C LYS A 336 -12.44 -40.67 10.43
N LYS A 337 -11.14 -40.49 10.61
CA LYS A 337 -10.54 -40.20 11.92
C LYS A 337 -11.01 -38.85 12.46
N LEU A 338 -11.07 -37.80 11.62
CA LEU A 338 -11.51 -36.47 12.04
C LEU A 338 -12.99 -36.41 12.39
N ILE A 339 -13.86 -36.98 11.54
CA ILE A 339 -15.30 -36.97 11.77
C ILE A 339 -15.69 -37.92 12.91
N VAL A 340 -14.98 -39.04 13.09
CA VAL A 340 -15.21 -39.94 14.24
C VAL A 340 -14.84 -39.28 15.56
N ASN A 341 -13.72 -38.55 15.60
CA ASN A 341 -13.34 -37.78 16.78
C ASN A 341 -14.40 -36.68 17.06
N LEU A 342 -14.89 -35.98 16.03
CA LEU A 342 -15.98 -35.01 16.18
C LEU A 342 -17.24 -35.65 16.81
N ILE A 343 -17.64 -36.86 16.37
CA ILE A 343 -18.85 -37.51 16.85
C ILE A 343 -18.70 -38.00 18.30
N LYS A 344 -17.51 -38.53 18.66
CA LYS A 344 -17.23 -39.03 20.01
C LYS A 344 -17.18 -37.91 21.04
N ASP A 345 -16.52 -36.82 20.69
CA ASP A 345 -16.32 -35.66 21.59
C ASP A 345 -17.11 -34.45 21.10
N PHE A 346 -18.43 -34.67 20.84
CA PHE A 346 -19.28 -33.66 20.22
C PHE A 346 -19.61 -32.51 21.18
N ASP A 347 -18.77 -31.46 21.12
CA ASP A 347 -18.98 -30.19 21.80
C ASP A 347 -18.74 -29.01 20.85
N GLN A 348 -18.94 -27.79 21.33
CA GLN A 348 -18.79 -26.56 20.52
C GLN A 348 -17.36 -26.33 20.07
N GLN A 349 -16.38 -26.63 20.91
CA GLN A 349 -14.96 -26.44 20.61
C GLN A 349 -14.49 -27.43 19.55
N THR A 350 -14.84 -28.69 19.66
CA THR A 350 -14.48 -29.75 18.70
C THR A 350 -15.10 -29.46 17.33
N VAL A 351 -16.35 -28.99 17.28
CA VAL A 351 -17.03 -28.56 16.07
C VAL A 351 -16.28 -27.36 15.41
N ALA A 352 -15.88 -26.38 16.22
CA ALA A 352 -15.13 -25.25 15.73
C ALA A 352 -13.74 -25.63 15.15
N ILE A 353 -13.03 -26.54 15.81
CA ILE A 353 -11.77 -27.09 15.35
C ILE A 353 -11.96 -27.85 14.02
N TYR A 354 -12.99 -28.70 13.97
CA TYR A 354 -13.32 -29.47 12.78
C TYR A 354 -13.60 -28.55 11.57
N PHE A 355 -14.48 -27.56 11.74
CA PHE A 355 -14.83 -26.61 10.69
C PHE A 355 -13.62 -25.78 10.24
N LYS A 356 -12.79 -25.30 11.17
CA LYS A 356 -11.55 -24.58 10.82
C LYS A 356 -10.59 -25.45 10.02
N ASN A 357 -10.48 -26.74 10.31
CA ASN A 357 -9.63 -27.66 9.55
C ASN A 357 -10.17 -27.91 8.14
N LYS A 358 -11.50 -27.96 7.97
CA LYS A 358 -12.14 -28.12 6.64
C LYS A 358 -12.10 -26.86 5.80
N LYS A 359 -12.17 -25.68 6.42
CA LYS A 359 -12.22 -24.36 5.76
C LYS A 359 -11.18 -23.42 6.34
N PRO A 360 -9.87 -23.72 6.21
CA PRO A 360 -8.81 -22.99 6.93
C PRO A 360 -8.67 -21.53 6.52
N HIS A 361 -9.04 -21.18 5.29
CA HIS A 361 -8.79 -19.86 4.68
C HIS A 361 -10.05 -19.12 4.22
N ASN A 362 -11.23 -19.69 4.43
CA ASN A 362 -12.48 -19.13 3.90
C ASN A 362 -13.03 -17.96 4.71
N TYR A 363 -12.55 -17.76 5.92
CA TYR A 363 -13.04 -16.74 6.85
C TYR A 363 -11.88 -16.03 7.53
N ILE A 364 -12.11 -14.74 7.83
CA ILE A 364 -11.26 -13.91 8.70
C ILE A 364 -12.20 -13.22 9.69
N TYR A 365 -11.81 -13.20 10.97
CA TYR A 365 -12.47 -12.39 11.99
C TYR A 365 -11.51 -11.28 12.44
N LYS A 366 -11.91 -10.03 12.21
CA LYS A 366 -11.08 -8.86 12.50
C LYS A 366 -11.91 -7.76 13.16
N LYS A 367 -11.43 -7.24 14.29
CA LYS A 367 -12.02 -6.09 15.00
C LYS A 367 -13.55 -6.16 15.20
N GLY A 368 -14.09 -7.35 15.41
CA GLY A 368 -15.54 -7.55 15.63
C GLY A 368 -16.34 -7.93 14.40
N ASP A 369 -15.75 -7.89 13.22
CA ASP A 369 -16.41 -8.20 11.95
C ASP A 369 -15.89 -9.50 11.32
N TRP A 370 -16.80 -10.22 10.67
CA TRP A 370 -16.47 -11.37 9.85
C TRP A 370 -16.26 -10.98 8.39
N TYR A 371 -15.26 -11.59 7.79
CA TYR A 371 -15.02 -11.53 6.35
C TYR A 371 -15.04 -12.94 5.78
N VAL A 372 -15.68 -13.11 4.63
CA VAL A 372 -15.79 -14.38 3.93
C VAL A 372 -15.11 -14.27 2.57
N LEU A 373 -14.31 -15.29 2.24
CA LEU A 373 -13.71 -15.44 0.92
C LEU A 373 -14.79 -15.94 -0.05
N MET A 374 -14.97 -15.20 -1.14
CA MET A 374 -15.89 -15.55 -2.22
C MET A 374 -15.21 -16.49 -3.22
N GLU A 375 -15.97 -17.13 -4.09
CA GLU A 375 -15.46 -18.08 -5.10
C GLU A 375 -14.44 -17.46 -6.07
N ASN A 376 -14.59 -16.17 -6.35
CA ASN A 376 -13.66 -15.40 -7.18
C ASN A 376 -12.47 -14.81 -6.40
N ASN A 377 -12.16 -15.31 -5.20
CA ASN A 377 -11.13 -14.83 -4.29
C ASN A 377 -11.26 -13.38 -3.80
N LEU A 378 -12.40 -12.74 -3.99
CA LEU A 378 -12.73 -11.49 -3.32
C LEU A 378 -13.12 -11.74 -1.86
N TRP A 379 -12.76 -10.83 -0.98
CA TRP A 379 -13.20 -10.83 0.40
C TRP A 379 -14.47 -9.98 0.54
N ARG A 380 -15.45 -10.47 1.30
CA ARG A 380 -16.67 -9.73 1.60
C ARG A 380 -16.87 -9.61 3.10
N GLN A 381 -17.04 -8.40 3.62
CA GLN A 381 -17.46 -8.17 5.00
C GLN A 381 -18.89 -8.69 5.18
N MET A 382 -19.10 -9.47 6.20
CA MET A 382 -20.43 -9.98 6.56
C MET A 382 -21.13 -8.97 7.47
N TYR A 383 -22.38 -8.66 7.17
CA TYR A 383 -23.18 -7.82 8.05
C TYR A 383 -23.55 -8.55 9.35
N LYS A 384 -23.78 -7.81 10.43
CA LYS A 384 -24.14 -8.40 11.76
C LYS A 384 -25.36 -9.33 11.74
N ASN A 385 -26.26 -9.14 10.79
CA ASN A 385 -27.46 -9.99 10.60
C ASN A 385 -27.22 -11.19 9.65
N GLU A 386 -26.03 -11.32 9.05
CA GLU A 386 -25.70 -12.41 8.12
C GLU A 386 -25.03 -13.64 8.80
N ASN A 387 -25.04 -13.73 10.11
CA ASN A 387 -24.55 -14.91 10.83
C ASN A 387 -25.21 -16.22 10.34
N SER A 388 -26.40 -16.13 9.74
CA SER A 388 -27.05 -17.26 9.10
C SER A 388 -26.24 -17.92 7.98
N LYS A 389 -25.44 -17.17 7.24
CA LYS A 389 -24.56 -17.74 6.19
C LYS A 389 -23.45 -18.60 6.81
N LEU A 390 -22.79 -18.12 7.85
CA LEU A 390 -21.77 -18.88 8.56
C LEU A 390 -22.39 -20.10 9.27
N ILE A 391 -23.57 -19.94 9.88
CA ILE A 391 -24.34 -21.03 10.50
C ILE A 391 -24.66 -22.11 9.46
N ASN A 392 -25.15 -21.73 8.29
CA ASN A 392 -25.47 -22.67 7.22
C ASN A 392 -24.23 -23.39 6.73
N ASP A 393 -23.12 -22.65 6.48
CA ASP A 393 -21.88 -23.24 6.02
C ASP A 393 -21.29 -24.27 7.03
N ILE A 394 -21.32 -23.96 8.33
CA ILE A 394 -20.93 -24.90 9.39
C ILE A 394 -21.82 -26.13 9.36
N THR A 395 -23.14 -25.92 9.31
CA THR A 395 -24.14 -26.98 9.41
C THR A 395 -24.12 -27.91 8.20
N GLU A 396 -24.04 -27.34 6.98
CA GLU A 396 -23.98 -28.08 5.73
C GLU A 396 -22.70 -28.88 5.61
N THR A 397 -21.52 -28.25 5.85
CA THR A 397 -20.22 -28.93 5.82
C THR A 397 -20.21 -30.18 6.72
N ILE A 398 -20.72 -30.06 7.95
CA ILE A 398 -20.72 -31.19 8.88
C ILE A 398 -21.78 -32.23 8.51
N LYS A 399 -22.97 -31.82 8.06
CA LYS A 399 -24.02 -32.74 7.62
C LYS A 399 -23.61 -33.57 6.42
N GLU A 400 -22.95 -32.95 5.43
CA GLU A 400 -22.41 -33.65 4.27
C GLU A 400 -21.42 -34.73 4.68
N ASP A 401 -20.48 -34.40 5.56
CA ASP A 401 -19.48 -35.35 6.07
C ASP A 401 -20.13 -36.45 6.93
N LEU A 402 -21.18 -36.14 7.70
CA LEU A 402 -21.94 -37.16 8.47
C LEU A 402 -22.73 -38.11 7.56
N ILE A 403 -23.28 -37.60 6.42
CA ILE A 403 -23.99 -38.44 5.44
C ILE A 403 -22.97 -39.36 4.75
N GLU A 404 -21.82 -38.83 4.38
CA GLU A 404 -20.74 -39.61 3.76
C GLU A 404 -20.25 -40.69 4.71
N LEU A 405 -20.00 -40.35 5.97
CA LEU A 405 -19.65 -41.33 7.01
C LEU A 405 -20.71 -42.44 7.14
N LYS A 406 -21.98 -42.02 7.30
CA LYS A 406 -23.11 -42.97 7.44
C LYS A 406 -23.16 -43.99 6.29
N ASN A 407 -22.94 -43.51 5.06
CA ASN A 407 -22.97 -44.38 3.87
C ASN A 407 -21.78 -45.36 3.78
N ASN A 408 -20.71 -45.14 4.58
CA ASN A 408 -19.52 -45.96 4.60
C ASN A 408 -19.36 -46.79 5.89
N LEU A 409 -20.33 -46.75 6.81
CA LEU A 409 -20.35 -47.55 8.01
C LEU A 409 -21.14 -48.87 7.82
N LYS A 410 -20.73 -49.92 8.54
CA LYS A 410 -21.49 -51.16 8.59
C LYS A 410 -22.73 -50.98 9.48
N PRO A 411 -23.83 -51.72 9.23
CA PRO A 411 -25.09 -51.58 9.97
C PRO A 411 -24.97 -51.72 11.48
N GLU A 412 -24.01 -52.49 11.96
CA GLU A 412 -23.72 -52.75 13.37
C GLU A 412 -22.85 -51.70 14.06
N ASP A 413 -22.35 -50.69 13.35
CA ASP A 413 -21.42 -49.70 13.90
C ASP A 413 -22.14 -48.77 14.89
N GLU A 414 -21.60 -48.66 16.11
CA GLU A 414 -22.19 -47.84 17.20
C GLU A 414 -22.26 -46.33 16.84
N LEU A 415 -21.39 -45.85 15.91
CA LEU A 415 -21.43 -44.47 15.48
C LEU A 415 -22.76 -44.10 14.80
N LEU A 416 -23.43 -45.07 14.15
CA LEU A 416 -24.75 -44.86 13.55
C LEU A 416 -25.79 -44.37 14.55
N LYS A 417 -25.69 -44.77 15.82
CA LYS A 417 -26.60 -44.34 16.89
C LYS A 417 -26.34 -42.91 17.34
N LEU A 418 -25.11 -42.40 17.16
CA LEU A 418 -24.71 -41.07 17.60
C LEU A 418 -25.02 -39.98 16.54
N ILE A 419 -24.97 -40.32 15.24
CA ILE A 419 -25.19 -39.38 14.12
C ILE A 419 -26.52 -38.60 14.26
N PRO A 420 -27.69 -39.20 14.57
CA PRO A 420 -28.94 -38.44 14.73
C PRO A 420 -28.88 -37.42 15.87
N THR A 421 -28.21 -37.76 16.97
CA THR A 421 -28.04 -36.87 18.12
C THR A 421 -27.16 -35.67 17.77
N VAL A 422 -26.05 -35.90 17.04
CA VAL A 422 -25.16 -34.87 16.53
C VAL A 422 -25.92 -33.93 15.56
N SER A 423 -26.63 -34.50 14.59
CA SER A 423 -27.43 -33.74 13.63
C SER A 423 -28.50 -32.86 14.30
N LYS A 424 -29.16 -33.38 15.33
CA LYS A 424 -30.16 -32.64 16.11
C LYS A 424 -29.56 -31.48 16.88
N LYS A 425 -28.41 -31.69 17.56
CA LYS A 425 -27.68 -30.62 18.27
C LYS A 425 -27.18 -29.53 17.34
N LEU A 426 -26.62 -29.87 16.14
CA LEU A 426 -26.21 -28.91 15.10
C LEU A 426 -27.37 -28.02 14.64
N GLY A 427 -28.62 -28.49 14.70
CA GLY A 427 -29.81 -27.69 14.37
C GLY A 427 -30.22 -26.71 15.46
N THR A 428 -29.58 -26.69 16.63
CA THR A 428 -29.96 -25.79 17.72
C THR A 428 -29.17 -24.47 17.71
N SER A 429 -29.88 -23.37 17.67
CA SER A 429 -29.34 -22.02 17.62
C SER A 429 -28.33 -21.73 18.74
N LYS A 430 -28.63 -22.13 19.99
CA LYS A 430 -27.74 -21.94 21.14
C LYS A 430 -26.41 -22.68 21.00
N PHE A 431 -26.43 -23.89 20.43
CA PHE A 431 -25.21 -24.67 20.24
C PHE A 431 -24.32 -24.02 19.18
N ILE A 432 -24.89 -23.66 18.03
CA ILE A 432 -24.13 -23.02 16.93
C ILE A 432 -23.61 -21.63 17.31
N SER A 433 -24.34 -20.86 18.09
CA SER A 433 -23.85 -19.60 18.63
C SER A 433 -22.53 -19.79 19.41
N GLY A 434 -22.48 -20.81 20.28
CA GLY A 434 -21.25 -21.13 21.01
C GLY A 434 -20.10 -21.62 20.07
N VAL A 435 -20.42 -22.35 18.99
CA VAL A 435 -19.41 -22.72 17.98
C VAL A 435 -18.81 -21.47 17.32
N ILE A 436 -19.66 -20.49 16.99
CA ILE A 436 -19.20 -19.22 16.39
C ILE A 436 -18.28 -18.44 17.34
N ASP A 437 -18.57 -18.48 18.67
CA ASP A 437 -17.69 -17.80 19.63
C ASP A 437 -16.28 -18.41 19.64
N TYR A 438 -16.16 -19.76 19.59
CA TYR A 438 -14.84 -20.40 19.42
C TYR A 438 -14.19 -20.10 18.05
N LEU A 439 -14.98 -20.00 16.98
CA LEU A 439 -14.47 -19.70 15.62
C LEU A 439 -13.92 -18.28 15.52
N ARG A 440 -14.45 -17.31 16.27
CA ARG A 440 -13.91 -15.94 16.32
C ARG A 440 -12.43 -15.95 16.66
N GLU A 441 -12.03 -16.69 17.71
CA GLU A 441 -10.62 -16.78 18.10
C GLU A 441 -9.77 -17.57 17.09
N LYS A 442 -10.36 -18.59 16.45
CA LYS A 442 -9.62 -19.43 15.49
C LYS A 442 -9.39 -18.77 14.12
N TYR A 443 -10.27 -17.85 13.74
CA TYR A 443 -10.17 -17.09 12.50
C TYR A 443 -9.68 -15.66 12.73
N ARG A 444 -9.36 -15.31 13.98
CA ARG A 444 -8.89 -13.97 14.30
C ARG A 444 -7.55 -13.70 13.66
N ASP A 445 -7.51 -12.64 12.89
CA ASP A 445 -6.30 -12.08 12.34
C ASP A 445 -6.44 -10.55 12.24
N ASP A 446 -5.97 -9.87 13.27
CA ASP A 446 -6.00 -8.41 13.34
C ASP A 446 -4.86 -7.76 12.54
N SER A 447 -3.89 -8.54 12.03
CA SER A 447 -2.76 -8.05 11.22
C SER A 447 -3.11 -7.79 9.76
N ILE A 448 -4.15 -8.45 9.25
CA ILE A 448 -4.59 -8.28 7.85
C ILE A 448 -5.24 -6.90 7.68
N GLU A 449 -4.77 -6.15 6.70
CA GLU A 449 -5.41 -4.91 6.27
C GLU A 449 -6.00 -5.08 4.87
N PHE A 450 -7.33 -4.85 4.76
CA PHE A 450 -8.05 -4.93 3.49
C PHE A 450 -7.90 -3.66 2.67
N ASP A 451 -7.93 -3.79 1.34
CA ASP A 451 -7.92 -2.70 0.35
C ASP A 451 -6.72 -1.74 0.49
N THR A 452 -5.55 -2.26 0.90
CA THR A 452 -4.32 -1.46 1.08
C THR A 452 -3.36 -1.54 -0.09
N LYS A 453 -3.50 -2.53 -0.98
CA LYS A 453 -2.65 -2.65 -2.17
C LYS A 453 -3.05 -1.58 -3.19
N SER A 454 -2.31 -0.47 -3.19
CA SER A 454 -2.62 0.72 -3.98
C SER A 454 -2.51 0.48 -5.50
N ASN A 455 -1.65 -0.45 -5.91
CA ASN A 455 -1.44 -0.84 -7.30
C ASN A 455 -2.58 -1.68 -7.90
N LEU A 456 -3.51 -2.18 -7.10
CA LEU A 456 -4.60 -3.04 -7.59
C LEU A 456 -5.89 -2.25 -7.78
N PHE A 457 -6.47 -2.35 -8.98
CA PHE A 457 -7.77 -1.76 -9.30
C PHE A 457 -8.77 -2.87 -9.65
N GLY A 458 -9.77 -3.09 -8.76
CA GLY A 458 -10.65 -4.26 -8.80
C GLY A 458 -11.96 -4.02 -9.55
N PHE A 459 -12.30 -4.94 -10.48
CA PHE A 459 -13.63 -5.16 -11.04
C PHE A 459 -14.27 -6.38 -10.35
N ASN A 460 -15.56 -6.66 -10.57
CA ASN A 460 -16.15 -7.83 -9.91
C ASN A 460 -15.54 -9.16 -10.40
N ASN A 461 -15.13 -9.23 -11.65
CA ASN A 461 -14.60 -10.45 -12.28
C ASN A 461 -13.07 -10.52 -12.34
N LEU A 462 -12.36 -9.39 -12.41
CA LEU A 462 -10.92 -9.31 -12.61
C LEU A 462 -10.31 -8.15 -11.83
N VAL A 463 -9.02 -8.23 -11.56
CA VAL A 463 -8.23 -7.11 -11.05
C VAL A 463 -7.23 -6.64 -12.11
N TYR A 464 -7.12 -5.32 -12.29
CA TYR A 464 -6.06 -4.70 -13.08
C TYR A 464 -4.90 -4.35 -12.16
N ASP A 465 -3.73 -4.90 -12.44
CA ASP A 465 -2.51 -4.60 -11.71
C ASP A 465 -1.74 -3.48 -12.43
N LEU A 466 -1.65 -2.34 -11.79
CA LEU A 466 -1.03 -1.12 -12.34
C LEU A 466 0.50 -1.24 -12.46
N GLU A 467 1.14 -2.15 -11.73
CA GLU A 467 2.59 -2.38 -11.82
C GLU A 467 2.92 -3.21 -13.06
N THR A 468 2.19 -4.30 -13.29
CA THR A 468 2.37 -5.15 -14.48
C THR A 468 1.65 -4.61 -15.71
N ASN A 469 0.64 -3.74 -15.51
CA ASN A 469 -0.28 -3.23 -16.53
C ASN A 469 -1.08 -4.33 -17.24
N GLU A 470 -1.52 -5.32 -16.47
CA GLU A 470 -2.26 -6.47 -16.97
C GLU A 470 -3.49 -6.78 -16.11
N PHE A 471 -4.50 -7.40 -16.73
CA PHE A 471 -5.63 -7.99 -16.02
C PHE A 471 -5.28 -9.39 -15.56
N ARG A 472 -5.64 -9.73 -14.33
CA ARG A 472 -5.53 -11.08 -13.79
C ARG A 472 -6.70 -11.45 -12.89
N ASN A 473 -6.82 -12.72 -12.57
CA ASN A 473 -7.73 -13.19 -11.53
C ASN A 473 -7.29 -12.70 -10.15
N TYR A 474 -8.24 -12.63 -9.24
CA TYR A 474 -7.96 -12.36 -7.83
C TYR A 474 -7.24 -13.53 -7.16
N THR A 475 -6.36 -13.20 -6.24
CA THR A 475 -5.84 -14.15 -5.25
C THR A 475 -6.38 -13.78 -3.87
N LYS A 476 -6.50 -14.76 -2.98
CA LYS A 476 -6.99 -14.49 -1.61
C LYS A 476 -6.08 -13.53 -0.82
N GLU A 477 -4.80 -13.47 -1.20
CA GLU A 477 -3.78 -12.60 -0.65
C GLU A 477 -3.89 -11.14 -1.13
N ASP A 478 -4.75 -10.87 -2.11
CA ASP A 478 -5.00 -9.48 -2.53
C ASP A 478 -5.77 -8.70 -1.47
N TYR A 479 -6.50 -9.39 -0.60
CA TYR A 479 -7.29 -8.80 0.49
C TYR A 479 -8.19 -7.66 0.02
N ILE A 480 -8.80 -7.81 -1.16
CA ILE A 480 -9.70 -6.81 -1.74
C ILE A 480 -11.13 -7.09 -1.30
N THR A 481 -11.79 -6.05 -0.78
CA THR A 481 -13.22 -6.07 -0.43
C THR A 481 -14.04 -5.11 -1.28
N ILE A 482 -13.38 -4.12 -1.91
CA ILE A 482 -14.02 -3.09 -2.72
C ILE A 482 -13.63 -3.30 -4.18
N THR A 483 -14.64 -3.32 -5.05
CA THR A 483 -14.48 -3.36 -6.51
C THR A 483 -15.23 -2.18 -7.13
N THR A 484 -15.13 -1.99 -8.44
CA THR A 484 -15.95 -1.01 -9.17
C THR A 484 -17.45 -1.27 -9.03
N GLY A 485 -17.86 -2.50 -8.67
CA GLY A 485 -19.25 -2.92 -8.58
C GLY A 485 -19.83 -3.46 -9.91
N TYR A 486 -19.00 -3.58 -10.94
CA TYR A 486 -19.35 -4.17 -12.22
C TYR A 486 -18.22 -5.02 -12.80
N ASP A 487 -18.55 -5.91 -13.74
CA ASP A 487 -17.58 -6.76 -14.42
C ASP A 487 -16.82 -5.98 -15.49
N TRP A 488 -15.51 -6.22 -15.62
CA TRP A 488 -14.76 -5.72 -16.76
C TRP A 488 -15.20 -6.42 -18.05
N VAL A 489 -15.43 -5.61 -19.07
CA VAL A 489 -15.68 -6.05 -20.45
C VAL A 489 -14.76 -5.24 -21.35
N GLU A 490 -14.05 -5.90 -22.26
CA GLU A 490 -13.17 -5.23 -23.21
C GLU A 490 -13.99 -4.36 -24.17
N PRO A 491 -13.74 -3.05 -24.22
CA PRO A 491 -14.49 -2.15 -25.09
C PRO A 491 -14.12 -2.32 -26.56
N SER A 492 -15.04 -1.98 -27.45
CA SER A 492 -14.78 -1.91 -28.88
C SER A 492 -13.92 -0.68 -29.24
N GLU A 493 -13.18 -0.74 -30.35
CA GLU A 493 -12.43 0.40 -30.87
C GLU A 493 -13.30 1.64 -31.11
N ASN A 494 -14.56 1.47 -31.53
CA ASN A 494 -15.48 2.57 -31.73
C ASN A 494 -15.82 3.29 -30.41
N GLU A 495 -15.94 2.56 -29.32
CA GLU A 495 -16.16 3.14 -27.99
C GLU A 495 -14.94 3.93 -27.53
N ILE A 496 -13.75 3.37 -27.69
CA ILE A 496 -12.48 4.03 -27.36
C ILE A 496 -12.32 5.32 -28.21
N ASN A 497 -12.54 5.24 -29.52
CA ASN A 497 -12.39 6.36 -30.44
C ASN A 497 -13.37 7.50 -30.13
N LEU A 498 -14.62 7.19 -29.77
CA LEU A 498 -15.57 8.24 -29.39
C LEU A 498 -15.15 8.96 -28.10
N ILE A 499 -14.70 8.25 -27.09
CA ILE A 499 -14.25 8.85 -25.84
C ILE A 499 -12.97 9.68 -26.07
N ASN A 500 -12.01 9.18 -26.84
CA ASN A 500 -10.83 9.94 -27.23
C ASN A 500 -11.21 11.25 -27.96
N LYS A 501 -12.19 11.21 -28.85
CA LYS A 501 -12.71 12.41 -29.52
C LYS A 501 -13.27 13.41 -28.51
N LEU A 502 -14.07 12.96 -27.56
CA LEU A 502 -14.64 13.84 -26.52
C LEU A 502 -13.56 14.44 -25.62
N ILE A 503 -12.59 13.65 -25.17
CA ILE A 503 -11.46 14.13 -24.37
C ILE A 503 -10.67 15.20 -25.15
N ASN A 504 -10.43 14.98 -26.46
CA ASN A 504 -9.76 15.95 -27.33
C ASN A 504 -10.56 17.24 -27.52
N GLN A 505 -11.90 17.18 -27.52
CA GLN A 505 -12.76 18.35 -27.59
C GLN A 505 -12.80 19.12 -26.28
N ILE A 506 -12.81 18.44 -25.13
CA ILE A 506 -12.85 19.04 -23.79
C ILE A 506 -11.51 19.72 -23.47
N GLN A 507 -10.38 19.06 -23.78
CA GLN A 507 -9.02 19.58 -23.59
C GLN A 507 -8.26 19.48 -24.92
N SER A 508 -8.34 20.54 -25.73
CA SER A 508 -7.78 20.57 -27.09
C SER A 508 -6.25 20.59 -27.12
N GLU A 509 -5.62 21.22 -26.14
CA GLU A 509 -4.15 21.29 -26.01
C GLU A 509 -3.59 19.96 -25.50
N LYS A 510 -2.67 19.35 -26.22
CA LYS A 510 -2.13 18.03 -25.88
C LYS A 510 -1.53 17.97 -24.48
N GLU A 511 -0.67 18.92 -24.09
CA GLU A 511 -0.02 18.96 -22.79
C GLU A 511 -1.06 19.03 -21.63
N ILE A 512 -2.09 19.83 -21.80
CA ILE A 512 -3.17 20.00 -20.81
C ILE A 512 -4.06 18.76 -20.77
N ARG A 513 -4.30 18.14 -21.94
CA ARG A 513 -5.06 16.89 -22.05
C ARG A 513 -4.34 15.71 -21.39
N ASP A 514 -3.03 15.57 -21.62
CA ASP A 514 -2.24 14.53 -20.98
C ASP A 514 -2.24 14.72 -19.46
N PHE A 515 -2.06 15.95 -18.99
CA PHE A 515 -2.18 16.29 -17.57
C PHE A 515 -3.60 16.03 -16.99
N TYR A 516 -4.65 16.31 -17.75
CA TYR A 516 -6.02 16.00 -17.38
C TYR A 516 -6.25 14.49 -17.20
N LEU A 517 -5.68 13.66 -18.06
CA LEU A 517 -5.70 12.21 -17.91
C LEU A 517 -4.83 11.73 -16.73
N ASP A 518 -3.67 12.36 -16.50
CA ASP A 518 -2.80 12.08 -15.35
C ASP A 518 -3.54 12.26 -14.01
N ILE A 519 -4.43 13.27 -13.92
CA ILE A 519 -5.25 13.49 -12.71
C ILE A 519 -6.13 12.26 -12.42
N TYR A 520 -6.77 11.69 -13.43
CA TYR A 520 -7.58 10.48 -13.23
C TYR A 520 -6.73 9.22 -13.03
N CYS A 521 -5.58 9.13 -13.70
CA CYS A 521 -4.62 8.04 -13.46
C CYS A 521 -4.10 8.04 -12.03
N SER A 522 -3.91 9.23 -11.40
CA SER A 522 -3.56 9.29 -9.98
C SER A 522 -4.61 8.62 -9.08
N GLY A 523 -5.88 8.70 -9.45
CA GLY A 523 -6.97 8.00 -8.77
C GLY A 523 -6.95 6.48 -8.94
N LEU A 524 -6.38 5.94 -10.03
CA LEU A 524 -6.25 4.48 -10.20
C LEU A 524 -5.35 3.86 -9.12
N TRP A 525 -4.31 4.55 -8.68
CA TRP A 525 -3.30 4.04 -7.76
C TRP A 525 -3.69 3.98 -6.29
N GLY A 526 -4.85 4.43 -5.89
CA GLY A 526 -5.30 4.37 -4.50
C GLY A 526 -4.32 5.01 -3.50
N ILE A 527 -3.66 6.08 -3.92
CA ILE A 527 -2.75 6.90 -3.11
C ILE A 527 -3.33 8.29 -3.02
N THR A 528 -3.36 8.88 -1.82
CA THR A 528 -3.86 10.25 -1.68
C THR A 528 -2.93 11.22 -2.39
N LEU A 529 -3.48 11.93 -3.37
CA LEU A 529 -2.78 13.01 -4.03
C LEU A 529 -2.65 14.19 -3.07
N GLN A 530 -1.42 14.72 -2.91
CA GLN A 530 -1.19 15.90 -2.05
C GLN A 530 -1.71 17.21 -2.64
N ASN A 531 -2.52 17.13 -3.69
CA ASN A 531 -3.15 18.25 -4.36
C ASN A 531 -4.66 18.09 -4.35
N TYR A 532 -5.37 19.19 -4.41
CA TYR A 532 -6.77 19.24 -4.86
C TYR A 532 -6.87 20.07 -6.13
N ILE A 533 -7.74 19.61 -7.03
CA ILE A 533 -7.83 20.15 -8.37
C ILE A 533 -9.13 20.93 -8.52
N ILE A 534 -9.05 22.20 -8.91
CA ILE A 534 -10.19 23.03 -9.20
C ILE A 534 -10.44 22.96 -10.70
N TYR A 535 -11.55 22.32 -11.10
CA TYR A 535 -12.06 22.31 -12.47
C TYR A 535 -12.95 23.54 -12.66
N ASN A 536 -12.43 24.55 -13.33
CA ASN A 536 -13.15 25.79 -13.55
C ASN A 536 -13.44 26.01 -15.05
N GLY A 537 -14.46 26.81 -15.34
CA GLY A 537 -14.83 27.24 -16.66
C GLY A 537 -16.33 27.54 -16.75
N GLU A 538 -16.71 28.33 -17.73
CA GLU A 538 -18.12 28.67 -17.99
C GLU A 538 -18.96 27.42 -18.27
N GLY A 539 -20.26 27.49 -18.14
CA GLY A 539 -21.14 26.35 -18.37
C GLY A 539 -21.01 25.75 -19.80
N SER A 540 -21.53 24.53 -19.99
CA SER A 540 -21.52 23.81 -21.28
C SER A 540 -20.13 23.51 -21.86
N ASN A 541 -19.15 23.19 -21.03
CA ASN A 541 -17.76 22.87 -21.41
C ASN A 541 -17.37 21.40 -21.25
N GLY A 542 -18.33 20.53 -20.94
CA GLY A 542 -18.13 19.08 -20.84
C GLY A 542 -17.63 18.58 -19.50
N LYS A 543 -17.32 19.45 -18.49
CA LYS A 543 -16.88 19.04 -17.13
C LYS A 543 -17.79 17.96 -16.54
N SER A 544 -19.02 18.35 -16.19
CA SER A 544 -19.94 17.47 -15.44
C SER A 544 -20.28 16.20 -16.20
N MET A 545 -20.36 16.24 -17.54
CA MET A 545 -20.58 15.05 -18.37
C MET A 545 -19.44 14.05 -18.23
N MET A 546 -18.18 14.53 -18.30
CA MET A 546 -17.01 13.68 -18.17
C MET A 546 -16.82 13.20 -16.73
N ASP A 547 -17.05 14.06 -15.74
CA ASP A 547 -16.97 13.70 -14.32
C ASP A 547 -18.02 12.63 -13.96
N ASP A 548 -19.23 12.69 -14.54
CA ASP A 548 -20.23 11.63 -14.40
C ASP A 548 -19.76 10.30 -15.02
N LEU A 549 -19.13 10.36 -16.18
CA LEU A 549 -18.59 9.17 -16.84
C LEU A 549 -17.41 8.57 -16.06
N ILE A 550 -16.52 9.41 -15.50
CA ILE A 550 -15.43 9.00 -14.59
C ILE A 550 -15.98 8.31 -13.35
N LEU A 551 -16.95 8.92 -12.67
CA LEU A 551 -17.59 8.32 -11.50
C LEU A 551 -18.21 6.96 -11.83
N LYS A 552 -18.80 6.83 -13.03
CA LYS A 552 -19.35 5.56 -13.50
C LYS A 552 -18.27 4.52 -13.76
N GLY A 553 -17.14 4.93 -14.36
CA GLY A 553 -15.98 4.06 -14.59
C GLY A 553 -15.29 3.62 -13.30
N PHE A 554 -15.14 4.51 -12.34
CA PHE A 554 -14.58 4.17 -11.03
C PHE A 554 -15.57 3.40 -10.12
N GLY A 555 -16.86 3.50 -10.38
CA GLY A 555 -17.89 2.80 -9.63
C GLY A 555 -17.80 3.05 -8.13
N ASN A 556 -17.67 1.99 -7.30
CA ASN A 556 -17.58 2.14 -5.84
C ASN A 556 -16.31 2.87 -5.37
N TYR A 557 -15.28 3.00 -6.18
CA TYR A 557 -14.10 3.83 -5.89
C TYR A 557 -14.35 5.33 -6.10
N GLY A 558 -15.39 5.70 -6.87
CA GLY A 558 -15.84 7.08 -7.05
C GLY A 558 -16.76 7.55 -5.92
N HIS A 559 -16.76 8.86 -5.64
CA HIS A 559 -17.67 9.46 -4.67
C HIS A 559 -17.94 10.93 -4.99
N VAL A 560 -19.17 11.37 -4.77
CA VAL A 560 -19.53 12.79 -4.80
C VAL A 560 -19.72 13.27 -3.37
N ILE A 561 -18.87 14.21 -2.92
CA ILE A 561 -18.99 14.82 -1.60
C ILE A 561 -19.81 16.11 -1.69
N ASN A 562 -20.60 16.39 -0.65
CA ASN A 562 -21.27 17.66 -0.55
C ASN A 562 -20.24 18.79 -0.39
N SER A 563 -20.17 19.70 -1.36
CA SER A 563 -19.17 20.76 -1.41
C SER A 563 -19.19 21.72 -0.20
N ILE A 564 -20.32 21.83 0.49
CA ILE A 564 -20.42 22.67 1.72
C ILE A 564 -19.52 22.12 2.83
N VAL A 565 -19.28 20.81 2.87
CA VAL A 565 -18.37 20.18 3.85
C VAL A 565 -16.96 20.73 3.71
N LEU A 566 -16.53 21.06 2.50
CA LEU A 566 -15.20 21.64 2.25
C LEU A 566 -15.08 23.10 2.71
N CYS A 567 -16.21 23.75 3.00
CA CYS A 567 -16.31 25.15 3.45
C CYS A 567 -16.51 25.29 4.96
N GLU A 568 -16.73 24.20 5.67
CA GLU A 568 -16.97 24.21 7.10
C GLU A 568 -15.68 23.94 7.90
N GLN A 569 -15.51 24.66 9.00
CA GLN A 569 -14.49 24.29 9.98
C GLN A 569 -14.85 22.95 10.62
N ARG A 570 -13.86 22.09 10.80
CA ARG A 570 -14.04 20.77 11.36
C ARG A 570 -14.67 20.84 12.76
N ARG A 571 -15.87 20.30 12.91
CA ARG A 571 -16.53 20.15 14.21
C ARG A 571 -16.00 18.91 14.92
N GLN A 572 -15.78 19.00 16.22
CA GLN A 572 -15.51 17.81 17.03
C GLN A 572 -16.76 16.92 17.06
N GLY A 573 -16.66 15.68 16.58
CA GLY A 573 -17.76 14.72 16.58
C GLY A 573 -17.78 13.80 15.35
N ALA A 574 -18.89 13.05 15.21
CA ALA A 574 -19.09 12.17 14.07
C ALA A 574 -19.29 13.00 12.79
N ASN A 575 -18.47 12.73 11.77
CA ASN A 575 -18.63 13.31 10.43
C ASN A 575 -18.79 12.19 9.42
N THR A 576 -20.05 11.90 9.09
CA THR A 576 -20.41 10.80 8.18
C THR A 576 -19.96 11.04 6.73
N GLU A 577 -19.90 12.29 6.30
CA GLU A 577 -19.43 12.68 4.98
C GLU A 577 -17.93 12.34 4.81
N ILE A 578 -17.10 12.75 5.78
CA ILE A 578 -15.66 12.42 5.76
C ILE A 578 -15.45 10.91 5.94
N ALA A 579 -16.24 10.25 6.79
CA ALA A 579 -16.15 8.79 6.96
C ALA A 579 -16.51 8.02 5.68
N SER A 580 -17.37 8.58 4.81
CA SER A 580 -17.73 7.98 3.52
C SER A 580 -16.59 8.01 2.49
N LEU A 581 -15.54 8.82 2.73
CA LEU A 581 -14.36 8.90 1.86
C LEU A 581 -13.38 7.73 2.04
N SER A 582 -13.65 6.84 3.00
CA SER A 582 -12.81 5.67 3.24
C SER A 582 -12.64 4.85 1.96
N ARG A 583 -11.39 4.63 1.56
CA ARG A 583 -11.03 3.84 0.36
C ARG A 583 -11.58 4.39 -0.97
N LYS A 584 -12.07 5.62 -1.01
CA LYS A 584 -12.45 6.28 -2.25
C LYS A 584 -11.19 6.77 -2.97
N ARG A 585 -11.18 6.65 -4.30
CA ARG A 585 -10.03 6.99 -5.14
C ARG A 585 -10.22 8.25 -5.95
N ILE A 586 -11.45 8.53 -6.42
CA ILE A 586 -11.85 9.80 -7.02
C ILE A 586 -13.00 10.39 -6.22
N VAL A 587 -12.80 11.61 -5.74
CA VAL A 587 -13.81 12.36 -4.98
C VAL A 587 -14.06 13.69 -5.67
N ILE A 588 -15.31 13.94 -6.01
CA ILE A 588 -15.73 15.17 -6.73
C ILE A 588 -16.68 15.96 -5.84
N ALA A 589 -16.31 17.20 -5.58
CA ALA A 589 -17.17 18.21 -4.96
C ALA A 589 -17.72 19.13 -6.05
N ARG A 590 -19.03 19.28 -6.15
CA ARG A 590 -19.67 20.06 -7.21
C ARG A 590 -20.20 21.38 -6.68
N GLU A 591 -19.94 22.45 -7.43
CA GLU A 591 -20.47 23.79 -7.25
C GLU A 591 -20.48 24.24 -5.78
N PRO A 592 -19.30 24.54 -5.19
CA PRO A 592 -19.25 25.14 -3.86
C PRO A 592 -20.16 26.36 -3.79
N PRO A 593 -20.91 26.55 -2.70
CA PRO A 593 -21.84 27.65 -2.61
C PRO A 593 -21.14 29.00 -2.81
N ASN A 594 -21.58 29.76 -3.79
CA ASN A 594 -21.04 31.08 -4.12
C ASN A 594 -21.76 32.16 -3.31
N LYS A 595 -21.60 32.10 -1.99
CA LYS A 595 -22.11 33.15 -1.06
C LYS A 595 -20.90 33.83 -0.46
N GLU A 596 -20.99 35.14 -0.23
CA GLU A 596 -19.89 35.97 0.29
C GLU A 596 -19.24 35.43 1.57
N ASN A 597 -19.99 34.69 2.38
CA ASN A 597 -19.51 34.11 3.65
C ASN A 597 -19.13 32.63 3.57
N VAL A 598 -19.12 31.99 2.39
CA VAL A 598 -18.80 30.57 2.22
C VAL A 598 -17.47 30.44 1.48
N LYS A 599 -16.44 30.10 2.23
CA LYS A 599 -15.05 29.99 1.74
C LYS A 599 -14.53 28.59 1.98
N LEU A 600 -13.63 28.09 1.13
CA LEU A 600 -12.99 26.80 1.31
C LEU A 600 -12.11 26.81 2.55
N SER A 601 -12.24 25.80 3.39
CA SER A 601 -11.43 25.64 4.60
C SER A 601 -10.04 25.10 4.27
N ASN A 602 -9.02 25.95 4.40
CA ASN A 602 -7.63 25.57 4.16
C ASN A 602 -7.19 24.39 5.05
N SER A 603 -7.63 24.40 6.31
CA SER A 603 -7.27 23.35 7.29
C SER A 603 -7.84 21.99 6.90
N LEU A 604 -9.12 21.93 6.50
CA LEU A 604 -9.74 20.67 6.06
C LEU A 604 -9.15 20.17 4.75
N LEU A 605 -8.90 21.03 3.77
CA LEU A 605 -8.28 20.65 2.51
C LEU A 605 -6.86 20.11 2.71
N LYS A 606 -6.08 20.71 3.63
CA LYS A 606 -4.77 20.15 4.03
C LYS A 606 -4.89 18.75 4.64
N GLU A 607 -5.89 18.54 5.48
CA GLU A 607 -6.13 17.25 6.12
C GLU A 607 -6.56 16.19 5.09
N LEU A 608 -7.49 16.51 4.19
CA LEU A 608 -7.96 15.58 3.14
C LEU A 608 -6.88 15.22 2.11
N THR A 609 -5.96 16.15 1.84
CA THR A 609 -4.85 15.95 0.88
C THR A 609 -3.52 15.62 1.54
N GLY A 610 -3.48 15.53 2.87
CA GLY A 610 -2.24 15.27 3.61
C GLY A 610 -1.73 13.83 3.51
N GLY A 611 -2.61 12.91 3.11
CA GLY A 611 -2.35 11.46 3.12
C GLY A 611 -2.45 10.86 4.53
N GLY A 612 -2.76 9.58 4.59
CA GLY A 612 -2.84 8.86 5.84
C GLY A 612 -4.25 8.71 6.41
N GLU A 613 -4.32 8.50 7.71
CA GLU A 613 -5.57 8.23 8.41
C GLU A 613 -6.18 9.50 8.99
N ILE A 614 -7.45 9.72 8.71
CA ILE A 614 -8.25 10.74 9.38
C ILE A 614 -9.12 10.09 10.44
N SER A 615 -9.18 10.69 11.63
CA SER A 615 -10.15 10.29 12.64
C SER A 615 -11.54 10.80 12.23
N ALA A 616 -12.32 9.96 11.59
CA ALA A 616 -13.73 10.24 11.29
C ALA A 616 -14.55 9.01 11.69
N ARG A 617 -15.68 9.24 12.35
CA ARG A 617 -16.52 8.13 12.80
C ARG A 617 -17.90 8.20 12.16
N LYS A 618 -18.41 7.02 11.78
CA LYS A 618 -19.82 6.83 11.44
C LYS A 618 -20.68 6.91 12.70
N ILE A 619 -21.94 7.26 12.55
CA ILE A 619 -22.91 7.20 13.64
C ILE A 619 -23.03 5.73 14.10
N TYR A 620 -22.93 5.49 15.40
CA TYR A 620 -22.97 4.15 16.04
C TYR A 620 -21.76 3.21 15.75
N SER A 621 -20.63 3.73 15.30
CA SER A 621 -19.37 2.96 15.24
C SER A 621 -18.36 3.50 16.25
N ASP A 622 -17.50 2.61 16.75
CA ASP A 622 -16.32 3.00 17.51
C ASP A 622 -15.37 3.83 16.62
N ASN A 623 -14.42 4.54 17.22
CA ASN A 623 -13.48 5.41 16.51
C ASN A 623 -12.72 4.64 15.43
N GLU A 624 -13.28 4.57 14.23
CA GLU A 624 -12.59 4.03 13.07
C GLU A 624 -11.74 5.13 12.44
N LYS A 625 -10.49 4.79 12.20
CA LYS A 625 -9.60 5.60 11.37
C LYS A 625 -9.99 5.42 9.91
N THR A 626 -10.31 6.51 9.24
CA THR A 626 -10.63 6.52 7.82
C THR A 626 -9.34 6.65 7.03
N LEU A 627 -8.98 5.63 6.25
CA LEU A 627 -7.83 5.70 5.34
C LEU A 627 -8.24 6.45 4.08
N LEU A 628 -7.55 7.53 3.81
CA LEU A 628 -7.72 8.31 2.58
C LEU A 628 -6.81 7.78 1.47
N GLN A 629 -7.39 7.57 0.29
CA GLN A 629 -6.70 7.11 -0.93
C GLN A 629 -7.19 7.90 -2.15
N LEU A 630 -7.45 9.18 -1.97
CA LEU A 630 -8.26 9.96 -2.90
C LEU A 630 -7.48 11.02 -3.69
N THR A 631 -7.96 11.25 -4.91
CA THR A 631 -7.73 12.45 -5.70
C THR A 631 -8.99 13.32 -5.58
N LEU A 632 -8.84 14.53 -5.01
CA LEU A 632 -9.94 15.47 -4.77
C LEU A 632 -10.07 16.46 -5.91
N ILE A 633 -11.27 16.50 -6.52
CA ILE A 633 -11.63 17.43 -7.59
C ILE A 633 -12.76 18.34 -7.10
N ILE A 634 -12.64 19.63 -7.31
CA ILE A 634 -13.65 20.63 -7.01
C ILE A 634 -14.11 21.24 -8.33
N GLU A 635 -15.30 20.83 -8.79
CA GLU A 635 -15.94 21.38 -9.99
C GLU A 635 -16.66 22.68 -9.68
N CYS A 636 -16.36 23.74 -10.42
CA CYS A 636 -17.04 25.04 -10.26
C CYS A 636 -17.12 25.84 -11.58
N ASN A 637 -18.12 26.71 -11.66
CA ASN A 637 -18.20 27.72 -12.72
C ASN A 637 -17.54 29.01 -12.26
N LYS A 638 -17.69 29.37 -10.98
CA LYS A 638 -16.97 30.47 -10.34
C LYS A 638 -16.05 29.91 -9.27
N LYS A 639 -14.80 30.32 -9.32
CA LYS A 639 -13.79 29.84 -8.36
C LYS A 639 -14.14 30.27 -6.93
N PRO A 640 -14.13 29.34 -5.95
CA PRO A 640 -14.43 29.67 -4.57
C PRO A 640 -13.32 30.49 -3.92
N LEU A 641 -13.66 31.31 -2.95
CA LEU A 641 -12.69 32.02 -2.11
C LEU A 641 -12.10 31.07 -1.07
N LEU A 642 -10.88 31.36 -0.59
CA LEU A 642 -10.23 30.65 0.50
C LEU A 642 -10.55 31.31 1.83
N GLU A 643 -10.69 30.51 2.92
CA GLU A 643 -11.00 31.01 4.27
C GLU A 643 -9.86 31.87 4.84
N GLU A 644 -8.62 31.44 4.57
CA GLU A 644 -7.40 32.09 5.05
C GLU A 644 -6.45 32.35 3.87
N GLU A 645 -5.52 33.27 4.09
CA GLU A 645 -4.44 33.51 3.15
C GLU A 645 -3.62 32.25 2.93
N PRO A 646 -3.45 31.82 1.66
CA PRO A 646 -2.75 30.59 1.38
C PRO A 646 -1.27 30.71 1.72
N THR A 647 -0.81 29.83 2.58
CA THR A 647 0.61 29.64 2.87
C THR A 647 1.32 28.96 1.69
N GLU A 648 2.64 28.92 1.70
CA GLU A 648 3.43 28.16 0.71
C GLU A 648 3.00 26.68 0.64
N ALA A 649 2.60 26.10 1.78
CA ALA A 649 2.07 24.75 1.85
C ALA A 649 0.68 24.61 1.21
N ASP A 650 -0.17 25.64 1.27
CA ASP A 650 -1.46 25.67 0.58
C ASP A 650 -1.25 25.79 -0.94
N MET A 651 -0.39 26.68 -1.37
CA MET A 651 -0.11 26.91 -2.79
C MET A 651 0.38 25.65 -3.52
N ARG A 652 1.19 24.84 -2.87
CA ARG A 652 1.65 23.57 -3.45
C ARG A 652 0.52 22.55 -3.66
N ARG A 653 -0.59 22.70 -2.93
CA ARG A 653 -1.73 21.77 -3.01
C ARG A 653 -2.78 22.17 -4.03
N ILE A 654 -2.82 23.44 -4.41
CA ILE A 654 -3.85 23.97 -5.32
C ILE A 654 -3.43 23.71 -6.76
N ILE A 655 -4.36 23.20 -7.58
CA ILE A 655 -4.20 23.11 -9.03
C ILE A 655 -5.46 23.68 -9.68
N ASP A 656 -5.31 24.69 -10.51
CA ASP A 656 -6.38 25.34 -11.25
C ASP A 656 -6.39 24.90 -12.73
N LEU A 657 -7.29 24.00 -13.09
CA LEU A 657 -7.45 23.49 -14.45
C LEU A 657 -8.67 24.11 -15.14
N LEU A 658 -8.41 24.87 -16.21
CA LEU A 658 -9.44 25.52 -17.00
C LEU A 658 -10.03 24.59 -18.06
N PHE A 659 -11.36 24.60 -18.15
CA PHE A 659 -12.14 24.02 -19.24
C PHE A 659 -12.58 25.12 -20.19
N GLY A 660 -11.80 25.34 -21.25
CA GLY A 660 -11.97 26.44 -22.19
C GLY A 660 -12.88 26.12 -23.39
N SER A 661 -13.35 24.90 -23.53
CA SER A 661 -14.23 24.48 -24.63
C SER A 661 -15.69 24.85 -24.35
N LYS A 662 -16.48 25.03 -25.39
CA LYS A 662 -17.91 25.30 -25.34
C LYS A 662 -18.68 24.34 -26.25
N PHE A 663 -19.71 23.70 -25.72
CA PHE A 663 -20.64 22.86 -26.47
C PHE A 663 -21.97 23.60 -26.63
N THR A 664 -22.44 23.79 -27.88
CA THR A 664 -23.60 24.61 -28.20
C THR A 664 -24.45 23.97 -29.29
N ASP A 665 -25.72 24.27 -29.29
CA ASP A 665 -26.68 23.89 -30.34
C ASP A 665 -26.68 24.92 -31.50
N GLU A 666 -25.96 26.05 -31.38
CA GLU A 666 -26.01 27.16 -32.31
C GLU A 666 -25.07 26.98 -33.51
N LYS A 667 -25.47 27.57 -34.64
CA LYS A 667 -24.75 27.54 -35.93
C LYS A 667 -23.41 28.32 -35.91
N GLU A 668 -22.98 28.87 -34.76
CA GLU A 668 -21.73 29.62 -34.60
C GLU A 668 -20.46 28.77 -34.58
N ILE A 669 -20.58 27.47 -34.79
CA ILE A 669 -19.47 26.48 -34.77
C ILE A 669 -18.41 26.75 -35.85
N ILE A 670 -18.69 27.57 -36.84
CA ILE A 670 -18.02 27.54 -38.14
C ILE A 670 -16.57 28.07 -38.12
N ASN A 671 -16.06 28.78 -37.08
CA ASN A 671 -14.72 29.35 -37.10
C ASN A 671 -13.95 29.39 -35.76
N ASN A 672 -14.38 28.74 -34.73
CA ASN A 672 -13.70 28.75 -33.43
C ASN A 672 -13.25 27.35 -33.06
N LYS A 673 -11.95 27.17 -32.83
CA LYS A 673 -11.32 25.87 -32.54
C LYS A 673 -11.80 25.19 -31.26
N ASN A 674 -12.48 25.90 -30.36
CA ASN A 674 -12.90 25.42 -29.05
C ASN A 674 -14.45 25.39 -28.89
N ILE A 675 -15.20 25.55 -29.99
CA ILE A 675 -16.68 25.44 -29.97
C ILE A 675 -17.11 24.18 -30.74
N PHE A 676 -17.86 23.35 -30.06
CA PHE A 676 -18.31 22.05 -30.58
C PHE A 676 -19.80 21.91 -30.53
N GLU A 677 -20.34 21.00 -31.32
CA GLU A 677 -21.77 20.67 -31.33
C GLU A 677 -22.12 19.90 -30.05
N LYS A 678 -23.21 20.34 -29.41
CA LYS A 678 -23.78 19.67 -28.24
C LYS A 678 -24.55 18.44 -28.66
N ASN A 679 -24.36 17.32 -27.96
CA ASN A 679 -25.13 16.11 -28.17
C ASN A 679 -25.77 15.65 -26.85
N GLY A 680 -27.10 15.71 -26.78
CA GLY A 680 -27.86 15.34 -25.59
C GLY A 680 -27.74 13.86 -25.18
N TYR A 681 -27.29 12.98 -26.07
CA TYR A 681 -27.03 11.59 -25.76
C TYR A 681 -25.92 11.41 -24.75
N TYR A 682 -24.90 12.26 -24.76
CA TYR A 682 -23.71 12.13 -23.90
C TYR A 682 -23.98 12.34 -22.39
N VAL A 683 -25.11 12.94 -22.03
CA VAL A 683 -25.52 13.13 -20.65
C VAL A 683 -26.49 12.05 -20.15
N GLN A 684 -26.87 11.10 -21.00
CA GLN A 684 -27.78 10.03 -20.64
C GLN A 684 -27.09 8.91 -19.88
N GLU A 685 -27.82 8.22 -19.03
CA GLU A 685 -27.32 7.10 -18.24
C GLU A 685 -26.85 5.93 -19.12
N GLU A 686 -27.59 5.68 -20.23
CA GLU A 686 -27.24 4.66 -21.22
C GLU A 686 -25.85 4.91 -21.84
N PHE A 687 -25.52 6.19 -22.13
CA PHE A 687 -24.19 6.54 -22.60
C PHE A 687 -23.11 6.21 -21.56
N ARG A 688 -23.32 6.59 -20.31
CA ARG A 688 -22.36 6.34 -19.23
C ARG A 688 -22.14 4.85 -19.01
N GLU A 689 -23.20 4.05 -18.98
CA GLU A 689 -23.12 2.59 -18.83
C GLU A 689 -22.34 1.93 -19.97
N LYS A 690 -22.55 2.37 -21.18
CA LYS A 690 -21.91 1.81 -22.36
C LYS A 690 -20.43 2.22 -22.47
N TYR A 691 -20.15 3.50 -22.32
CA TYR A 691 -18.82 4.06 -22.62
C TYR A 691 -17.84 4.12 -21.45
N LYS A 692 -18.24 3.74 -20.24
CA LYS A 692 -17.32 3.64 -19.08
C LYS A 692 -16.12 2.74 -19.35
N TYR A 693 -16.31 1.64 -20.08
CA TYR A 693 -15.23 0.71 -20.43
C TYR A 693 -14.20 1.34 -21.36
N GLY A 694 -14.65 2.05 -22.39
CA GLY A 694 -13.78 2.79 -23.30
C GLY A 694 -12.95 3.85 -22.57
N LEU A 695 -13.55 4.57 -21.62
CA LEU A 695 -12.84 5.51 -20.77
C LEU A 695 -11.81 4.82 -19.89
N MET A 696 -12.18 3.75 -19.19
CA MET A 696 -11.24 3.03 -18.31
C MET A 696 -10.08 2.43 -19.10
N LYS A 697 -10.32 1.91 -20.32
CA LYS A 697 -9.26 1.43 -21.21
C LYS A 697 -8.26 2.53 -21.56
N ILE A 698 -8.76 3.71 -21.92
CA ILE A 698 -7.92 4.89 -22.19
C ILE A 698 -7.06 5.25 -20.97
N LEU A 699 -7.64 5.24 -19.77
CA LEU A 699 -6.90 5.54 -18.55
C LEU A 699 -5.82 4.48 -18.26
N PHE A 700 -6.09 3.19 -18.44
CA PHE A 700 -5.08 2.14 -18.28
C PHE A 700 -3.94 2.27 -19.29
N GLU A 701 -4.24 2.55 -20.56
CA GLU A 701 -3.23 2.78 -21.58
C GLU A 701 -2.41 4.06 -21.32
N HIS A 702 -3.07 5.12 -20.87
CA HIS A 702 -2.41 6.36 -20.50
C HIS A 702 -1.51 6.16 -19.27
N ASN A 703 -1.99 5.42 -18.26
CA ASN A 703 -1.19 5.05 -17.09
C ASN A 703 0.08 4.29 -17.50
N LYS A 704 -0.06 3.28 -18.34
CA LYS A 704 1.07 2.46 -18.84
C LYS A 704 2.10 3.30 -19.62
N ASN A 705 1.64 4.18 -20.49
CA ASN A 705 2.49 4.86 -21.48
C ASN A 705 2.99 6.23 -21.01
N HIS A 706 2.26 6.93 -20.15
CA HIS A 706 2.52 8.33 -19.83
C HIS A 706 2.68 8.57 -18.32
N TYR A 707 1.70 8.16 -17.51
CA TYR A 707 1.70 8.44 -16.08
C TYR A 707 2.72 7.55 -15.34
N LYS A 708 3.69 8.18 -14.67
CA LYS A 708 4.78 7.49 -13.93
C LYS A 708 4.59 7.64 -12.41
N ASN A 709 3.37 7.49 -11.93
CA ASN A 709 2.99 7.66 -10.52
C ASN A 709 3.44 9.02 -9.93
N LYS A 710 3.50 10.04 -10.77
CA LYS A 710 3.86 11.41 -10.39
C LYS A 710 3.15 12.42 -11.28
N LEU A 711 2.42 13.33 -10.66
CA LEU A 711 1.72 14.41 -11.35
C LEU A 711 2.73 15.51 -11.74
N VAL A 712 2.89 15.75 -13.04
CA VAL A 712 3.75 16.82 -13.57
C VAL A 712 2.87 17.97 -14.04
N ILE A 713 2.85 19.08 -13.28
CA ILE A 713 1.96 20.19 -13.54
C ILE A 713 2.53 21.06 -14.69
N PRO A 714 1.79 21.26 -15.80
CA PRO A 714 2.20 22.12 -16.90
C PRO A 714 2.39 23.58 -16.47
N GLU A 715 3.30 24.30 -17.12
CA GLU A 715 3.60 25.70 -16.79
C GLU A 715 2.37 26.62 -16.94
N LEU A 716 1.54 26.37 -17.93
CA LEU A 716 0.29 27.11 -18.11
C LEU A 716 -0.67 26.92 -16.92
N VAL A 717 -0.77 25.71 -16.39
CA VAL A 717 -1.59 25.39 -15.21
C VAL A 717 -1.00 26.05 -13.97
N LYS A 718 0.32 26.02 -13.78
CA LYS A 718 1.00 26.72 -12.68
C LYS A 718 0.72 28.23 -12.70
N LYS A 719 0.84 28.87 -13.85
CA LYS A 719 0.53 30.29 -14.02
C LYS A 719 -0.93 30.61 -13.69
N ARG A 720 -1.86 29.78 -14.14
CA ARG A 720 -3.30 29.92 -13.80
C ARG A 720 -3.56 29.74 -12.32
N THR A 721 -2.94 28.74 -11.69
CA THR A 721 -3.03 28.50 -10.26
C THR A 721 -2.52 29.70 -9.45
N LEU A 722 -1.38 30.25 -9.79
CA LEU A 722 -0.86 31.48 -9.17
C LEU A 722 -1.87 32.63 -9.27
N LYS A 723 -2.41 32.85 -10.45
CA LYS A 723 -3.41 33.91 -10.70
C LYS A 723 -4.70 33.69 -9.91
N TYR A 724 -5.14 32.44 -9.73
CA TYR A 724 -6.28 32.12 -8.88
C TYR A 724 -5.97 32.44 -7.41
N VAL A 725 -4.83 32.01 -6.90
CA VAL A 725 -4.40 32.27 -5.53
C VAL A 725 -4.34 33.79 -5.25
N GLU A 726 -3.81 34.56 -6.20
CA GLU A 726 -3.79 36.03 -6.13
C GLU A 726 -5.19 36.63 -5.98
N SER A 727 -6.19 36.07 -6.67
CA SER A 727 -7.58 36.53 -6.64
C SER A 727 -8.44 35.86 -5.56
N SER A 728 -7.94 34.84 -4.89
CA SER A 728 -8.72 34.07 -3.89
C SER A 728 -8.77 34.71 -2.50
N VAL A 729 -7.94 35.72 -2.27
CA VAL A 729 -7.89 36.50 -1.02
C VAL A 729 -8.35 37.92 -1.33
N GLU A 730 -9.44 38.34 -0.76
CA GLU A 730 -10.09 39.63 -1.08
C GLU A 730 -9.15 40.83 -0.98
N ILE A 731 -8.25 40.87 0.01
CA ILE A 731 -7.25 41.93 0.14
C ILE A 731 -6.22 41.91 -0.99
N LEU A 732 -5.87 40.72 -1.52
CA LEU A 732 -4.96 40.59 -2.67
C LEU A 732 -5.68 40.96 -3.97
N GLU A 733 -6.96 40.62 -4.08
CA GLU A 733 -7.80 41.05 -5.20
C GLU A 733 -7.89 42.58 -5.22
N TRP A 734 -8.19 43.24 -4.08
CA TRP A 734 -8.15 44.68 -3.94
C TRP A 734 -6.77 45.24 -4.31
N PHE A 735 -5.68 44.62 -3.84
CA PHE A 735 -4.34 45.10 -4.13
C PHE A 735 -4.06 45.04 -5.64
N ASN A 736 -4.40 43.96 -6.33
CA ASN A 736 -4.20 43.79 -7.78
C ASN A 736 -5.11 44.71 -8.62
N GLN A 737 -6.26 45.10 -8.10
CA GLN A 737 -7.13 46.12 -8.71
C GLN A 737 -6.53 47.52 -8.57
N THR A 738 -5.86 47.81 -7.45
CA THR A 738 -5.31 49.11 -7.13
C THR A 738 -3.88 49.31 -7.69
N TYR A 739 -3.09 48.27 -7.70
CA TYR A 739 -1.69 48.31 -8.11
C TYR A 739 -1.42 47.35 -9.25
N GLU A 740 -0.36 47.65 -10.03
CA GLU A 740 0.10 46.79 -11.13
C GLU A 740 1.58 46.50 -11.01
N LYS A 741 1.99 45.30 -11.49
CA LYS A 741 3.37 44.83 -11.47
C LYS A 741 4.16 45.47 -12.63
N ILE A 742 5.38 45.91 -12.34
CA ILE A 742 6.34 46.50 -13.33
C ILE A 742 7.30 45.37 -13.71
N GLU A 743 7.43 45.05 -15.01
CA GLU A 743 8.30 43.96 -15.46
C GLU A 743 9.81 44.29 -15.31
N ASN A 744 10.23 45.55 -15.63
CA ASN A 744 11.60 45.98 -15.48
C ASN A 744 11.68 47.15 -14.48
N TYR A 745 11.72 46.83 -13.19
CA TYR A 745 11.73 47.83 -12.13
C TYR A 745 13.15 48.09 -11.60
N THR A 746 13.37 49.31 -11.18
CA THR A 746 14.60 49.79 -10.51
C THR A 746 14.36 49.83 -8.98
N ILE A 747 15.43 50.10 -8.23
CA ILE A 747 15.36 50.23 -6.74
C ILE A 747 14.41 51.37 -6.30
N HIS A 748 14.07 52.30 -7.20
CA HIS A 748 13.15 53.41 -6.93
C HIS A 748 11.68 53.08 -7.19
N ASN A 749 11.41 51.94 -7.84
CA ASN A 749 10.05 51.49 -8.09
C ASN A 749 9.53 50.66 -6.90
N TYR A 750 9.06 51.29 -5.85
CA TYR A 750 8.49 50.61 -4.66
C TYR A 750 7.31 51.42 -4.12
N ILE A 751 6.46 50.73 -3.37
CA ILE A 751 5.35 51.30 -2.60
C ILE A 751 5.61 51.02 -1.12
N LYS A 752 5.41 52.04 -0.26
CA LYS A 752 5.54 51.86 1.19
C LYS A 752 4.31 51.15 1.74
N ILE A 753 4.52 50.24 2.71
CA ILE A 753 3.40 49.56 3.36
C ILE A 753 2.46 50.56 4.08
N SER A 754 2.98 51.72 4.50
CA SER A 754 2.13 52.81 5.06
C SER A 754 1.15 53.35 4.03
N GLU A 755 1.59 53.54 2.79
CA GLU A 755 0.77 54.04 1.68
C GLU A 755 -0.31 53.01 1.30
N ILE A 756 0.08 51.72 1.22
CA ILE A 756 -0.86 50.59 0.97
C ILE A 756 -1.94 50.52 2.09
N ASN A 757 -1.54 50.66 3.36
CA ASN A 757 -2.48 50.64 4.49
C ASN A 757 -3.43 51.82 4.51
N GLU A 758 -2.98 53.00 4.10
CA GLU A 758 -3.81 54.19 3.99
C GLU A 758 -4.83 54.07 2.84
N GLU A 759 -4.37 53.62 1.66
CA GLU A 759 -5.21 53.39 0.50
C GLU A 759 -6.28 52.32 0.79
N LEU A 760 -5.86 51.21 1.44
CA LEU A 760 -6.77 50.17 1.87
C LEU A 760 -7.89 50.68 2.76
N LYS A 761 -7.56 51.47 3.77
CA LYS A 761 -8.57 52.05 4.70
C LYS A 761 -9.55 53.01 4.02
N ASN A 762 -9.16 53.60 2.93
CA ASN A 762 -9.99 54.47 2.12
C ASN A 762 -10.77 53.74 1.03
N SER A 763 -10.53 52.45 0.82
CA SER A 763 -11.17 51.70 -0.22
C SER A 763 -12.61 51.28 0.09
N GLU A 764 -13.38 51.05 -0.99
CA GLU A 764 -14.73 50.47 -0.89
C GLU A 764 -14.69 49.08 -0.23
N TYR A 765 -13.67 48.30 -0.56
CA TYR A 765 -13.43 46.98 0.05
C TYR A 765 -13.38 47.10 1.59
N TYR A 766 -12.51 47.94 2.13
CA TYR A 766 -12.43 48.11 3.59
C TYR A 766 -13.73 48.60 4.19
N ASN A 767 -14.45 49.50 3.50
CA ASN A 767 -15.72 50.05 3.96
C ASN A 767 -16.84 49.00 4.00
N SER A 768 -16.83 48.02 3.12
CA SER A 768 -17.80 46.91 3.06
C SER A 768 -17.61 45.88 4.18
N LEU A 769 -16.42 45.77 4.80
CA LEU A 769 -16.12 44.84 5.88
C LEU A 769 -16.89 45.15 7.17
N ASP A 770 -17.25 44.08 7.90
CA ASP A 770 -17.84 44.23 9.23
C ASP A 770 -16.81 44.70 10.28
N LYS A 771 -17.32 45.08 11.49
CA LYS A 771 -16.46 45.57 12.58
C LYS A 771 -15.43 44.54 13.06
N LYS A 772 -15.72 43.25 12.95
CA LYS A 772 -14.83 42.15 13.37
C LYS A 772 -13.72 41.93 12.35
N GLU A 773 -14.04 42.00 11.08
CA GLU A 773 -13.09 41.90 9.98
C GLU A 773 -12.16 43.09 9.93
N LYS A 774 -12.66 44.30 10.07
CA LYS A 774 -11.87 45.55 10.19
C LYS A 774 -10.83 45.46 11.32
N ARG A 775 -11.21 44.88 12.47
CA ARG A 775 -10.28 44.68 13.60
C ARG A 775 -9.15 43.66 13.28
N LYS A 776 -9.40 42.70 12.40
CA LYS A 776 -8.41 41.72 11.99
C LYS A 776 -7.40 42.30 11.00
N LEU A 777 -7.73 43.28 10.22
CA LEU A 777 -6.86 43.97 9.26
C LEU A 777 -5.95 45.02 9.93
N THR A 778 -5.06 44.53 10.78
CA THR A 778 -4.03 45.37 11.40
C THR A 778 -2.86 45.63 10.44
N ARG A 779 -2.10 46.70 10.68
CA ARG A 779 -0.86 46.96 9.93
C ARG A 779 0.11 45.81 10.00
N GLU A 780 0.24 45.16 11.14
CA GLU A 780 1.09 43.94 11.31
C GLU A 780 0.61 42.79 10.43
N LYS A 781 -0.70 42.59 10.33
CA LYS A 781 -1.26 41.56 9.46
C LYS A 781 -0.97 41.85 7.98
N ILE A 782 -1.07 43.10 7.56
CA ILE A 782 -0.71 43.51 6.18
C ILE A 782 0.77 43.30 5.92
N ILE A 783 1.65 43.65 6.86
CA ILE A 783 3.08 43.37 6.76
C ILE A 783 3.33 41.89 6.63
N ASN A 784 2.72 41.08 7.49
CA ASN A 784 2.89 39.63 7.46
C ASN A 784 2.38 39.02 6.15
N LEU A 785 1.24 39.47 5.63
CA LEU A 785 0.69 39.08 4.35
C LEU A 785 1.75 39.23 3.23
N PHE A 786 2.33 40.40 3.07
CA PHE A 786 3.30 40.66 2.01
C PHE A 786 4.67 39.99 2.26
N LYS A 787 5.03 39.82 3.54
CA LYS A 787 6.29 39.17 3.93
C LYS A 787 6.25 37.65 3.69
N THR A 788 5.12 37.00 3.99
CA THR A 788 4.98 35.53 3.96
C THR A 788 4.39 35.01 2.66
N ASN A 789 3.64 35.84 1.94
CA ASN A 789 3.04 35.43 0.66
C ASN A 789 4.13 35.20 -0.40
N PRO A 790 4.21 34.01 -1.00
CA PRO A 790 5.24 33.67 -1.98
C PRO A 790 5.32 34.61 -3.19
N ILE A 791 4.22 35.26 -3.55
CA ILE A 791 4.13 36.21 -4.67
C ILE A 791 4.93 37.48 -4.40
N PHE A 792 4.85 37.96 -3.16
CA PHE A 792 5.45 39.23 -2.74
C PHE A 792 6.76 39.07 -1.98
N LYS A 793 7.06 37.88 -1.45
CA LYS A 793 8.23 37.60 -0.62
C LYS A 793 9.55 38.10 -1.20
N ASN A 794 9.74 37.95 -2.50
CA ASN A 794 10.95 38.38 -3.20
C ASN A 794 10.96 39.91 -3.49
N ASN A 795 9.81 40.56 -3.41
CA ASN A 795 9.62 41.99 -3.65
C ASN A 795 9.49 42.78 -2.33
N PHE A 796 9.32 42.08 -1.21
CA PHE A 796 9.15 42.67 0.11
C PHE A 796 10.50 42.99 0.75
N SER A 797 10.62 44.16 1.36
CA SER A 797 11.80 44.58 2.10
C SER A 797 11.39 45.11 3.46
N GLU A 798 12.03 44.64 4.52
CA GLU A 798 11.86 45.17 5.88
C GLU A 798 12.53 46.53 6.03
N GLU A 799 12.31 47.13 7.18
CA GLU A 799 12.97 48.37 7.57
C GLU A 799 14.49 48.12 7.64
N THR A 800 15.25 48.85 6.87
CA THR A 800 16.73 48.67 6.82
C THR A 800 17.41 50.00 7.04
N ASP A 801 18.55 49.99 7.74
CA ASP A 801 19.43 51.11 7.85
C ASP A 801 20.17 51.31 6.51
N THR A 802 20.00 52.46 5.91
CA THR A 802 20.72 52.87 4.68
C THR A 802 21.58 54.10 4.98
N TYR A 803 22.70 54.20 4.34
CA TYR A 803 23.61 55.34 4.49
C TYR A 803 23.69 56.10 3.15
N THR A 804 23.37 57.36 3.20
CA THR A 804 23.48 58.27 2.05
C THR A 804 24.28 59.50 2.50
N ASN A 805 25.39 59.78 1.81
CA ASN A 805 26.32 60.87 2.13
C ASN A 805 26.85 60.82 3.59
N GLY A 806 26.98 59.63 4.21
CA GLY A 806 27.45 59.50 5.59
C GLY A 806 26.39 59.63 6.66
N GLU A 807 25.18 60.02 6.30
CA GLU A 807 24.03 60.04 7.23
C GLU A 807 23.23 58.72 7.20
N LYS A 808 22.79 58.33 8.37
CA LYS A 808 22.01 57.08 8.58
C LYS A 808 20.53 57.38 8.39
N PHE A 809 19.92 56.71 7.40
CA PHE A 809 18.48 56.80 7.16
C PHE A 809 17.84 55.41 7.36
N LYS A 810 16.61 55.39 7.90
CA LYS A 810 15.79 54.17 7.94
C LYS A 810 14.96 54.08 6.66
N ALA A 811 15.27 53.11 5.80
CA ALA A 811 14.42 52.79 4.65
C ALA A 811 13.08 52.17 5.13
N PRO A 812 11.93 52.65 4.65
CA PRO A 812 10.63 52.11 5.09
C PRO A 812 10.39 50.67 4.63
N ILE A 813 9.50 49.97 5.35
CA ILE A 813 8.95 48.70 4.91
C ILE A 813 8.23 48.95 3.57
N ARG A 814 8.59 48.15 2.55
CA ARG A 814 8.17 48.40 1.16
C ARG A 814 8.00 47.13 0.34
N ILE A 815 7.25 47.27 -0.74
CA ILE A 815 7.11 46.30 -1.81
C ILE A 815 7.68 46.90 -3.09
N SER A 816 8.70 46.27 -3.68
CA SER A 816 9.35 46.71 -4.91
C SER A 816 8.68 46.11 -6.14
N GLY A 817 8.79 46.80 -7.31
CA GLY A 817 8.28 46.32 -8.58
C GLY A 817 6.76 46.44 -8.76
N TYR A 818 6.13 47.34 -8.03
CA TYR A 818 4.72 47.69 -8.20
C TYR A 818 4.55 49.19 -8.30
N LYS A 819 3.49 49.62 -9.00
CA LYS A 819 3.00 51.02 -9.03
C LYS A 819 1.48 51.09 -8.94
N LYS A 820 0.94 52.18 -8.50
CA LYS A 820 -0.51 52.42 -8.49
C LYS A 820 -1.02 52.53 -9.92
N ARG A 821 -2.14 51.88 -10.23
CA ARG A 821 -2.80 51.98 -11.54
C ARG A 821 -3.29 53.42 -11.76
N GLU A 822 -3.05 53.92 -12.96
CA GLU A 822 -3.66 55.18 -13.38
C GLU A 822 -5.12 54.93 -13.75
N ILE A 823 -6.04 55.58 -13.04
CA ILE A 823 -7.47 55.52 -13.39
C ILE A 823 -7.69 56.48 -14.52
N ASN A 824 -7.77 55.98 -15.77
CA ASN A 824 -8.26 56.75 -16.87
C ASN A 824 -9.79 56.95 -16.69
N TYR A 825 -10.20 58.14 -16.40
CA TYR A 825 -11.59 58.56 -16.48
C TYR A 825 -11.87 58.88 -17.97
N ASP A 826 -12.30 57.84 -18.71
CA ASP A 826 -12.98 58.06 -19.97
C ASP A 826 -14.46 58.18 -19.82
#